data_f26c70de7cc459496eaf4349ae107208
#
_entry.id   f26c70de7cc459496eaf4349ae107208
#
_cell.length_a   1.000
_cell.length_b   1.000
_cell.length_c   1.000
_cell.angle_alpha   90.00
_cell.angle_beta   90.00
_cell.angle_gamma   90.00
#
_symmetry.space_group_name_H-M   'P 1'
#
loop_
_entity.id
_entity.type
_entity.pdbx_description
1 polymer ?
#
loop_
_entity_poly.entity_id
_entity_poly.type
_entity_poly.pdbx_seq_one_letter_code
_entity_poly.pdbx_strand_id
1 'polypeptide(L)'
;MKKLIGRLLLMGVIAFGGGVLLPVDAQADPVSSTSKPYAGSLSCRECHDKFYTLWSTSFHGLAMRPFTSEFAEANLSTQKEEIKVGNSHYRLEFNNTSGWVRERGPDGEKRYDIKQAMGGKNVFYFLTPTERGRFQVLPVAYDVRKKEWFNTTASMIRHFTNVRDEALEWNERPLTFNTACYSCHVSQLSTNYDAEIDTYNTVWAEPGINCETCHGPSKEHNRVCREAPKGTVPSDLKIIRTKTFTVDQHNSSCGPCHAKMQPLTTSFRPGDRYFDHYDLTTLEDQDFSPDGRDLGENYTLTLWRMSPCVKSGKLSCMHCHTSSGRYRFALNETANQACLPCHQKHVQNPTTHTHHSAGSAGSKCISCHMPMTEFARMRRTDHSMLPPAPAATLAFKSPNACNLCHTDRDASWANKKVREWRSRDYQAPILRRARLIEAARKRDWSRLQDMLTYIQSKERDEIYSTSLIRLLGGCESDRKWPAILGALKDRSPLVRSAAASALQFCPDPKVGDALVKAAWDEYRIVRIRAAMALSARPEIRLDEKDQKQVAFASEEYLDSLISRPDDWASHYNMGNYFLARGDLPSALVAFTVASKLEPKSALPLVNISIAYAQLGESERAENSLRDALRVDPDSAEANFNMGLLKAEQKDLQDAERYFRLALKHNPQMAQAAYNLGVLLARDRIDEGTEWCRKGYEFRPGEPRYGYTLVFLKRQKGDVEGAVKTSREVIKRSPGYGPIYLILGDILEKQGRINEALAVYRQALNNHAFSGPDRNQIESKIRALSGQEPPKTRQP
;
A
#
# COMPACT_ATOMS: atom_id res chain seq x y z
N MET A 1 17.87 26.03 -35.88
CA MET A 1 16.81 25.03 -35.91
C MET A 1 17.33 23.58 -35.68
N LYS A 2 18.25 23.03 -36.46
CA LYS A 2 18.78 21.65 -36.28
C LYS A 2 19.41 21.36 -34.91
N LYS A 3 20.07 22.34 -34.26
CA LYS A 3 20.70 22.18 -32.94
C LYS A 3 19.72 22.29 -31.74
N LEU A 4 18.54 22.90 -31.92
CA LEU A 4 17.56 23.05 -30.85
C LEU A 4 16.68 21.79 -30.71
N ILE A 5 16.32 21.15 -31.82
CA ILE A 5 15.50 19.93 -31.83
C ILE A 5 16.26 18.72 -31.28
N GLY A 6 17.55 18.60 -31.60
CA GLY A 6 18.41 17.54 -31.05
C GLY A 6 18.66 17.61 -29.55
N ARG A 7 18.60 18.81 -28.94
CA ARG A 7 18.76 19.00 -27.49
C ARG A 7 17.46 18.86 -26.70
N LEU A 8 16.30 19.02 -27.32
CA LEU A 8 14.99 18.86 -26.67
C LEU A 8 14.58 17.39 -26.54
N LEU A 9 15.08 16.51 -27.39
CA LEU A 9 14.85 15.05 -27.31
C LEU A 9 15.79 14.34 -26.31
N LEU A 10 16.91 14.95 -25.94
CA LEU A 10 17.99 14.28 -25.17
C LEU A 10 18.00 14.57 -23.66
N MET A 11 17.12 15.37 -23.10
CA MET A 11 17.16 15.69 -21.66
C MET A 11 16.08 14.95 -20.86
N GLY A 12 16.08 13.63 -20.93
CA GLY A 12 15.48 12.72 -19.94
C GLY A 12 16.54 11.96 -19.12
N VAL A 13 17.82 12.15 -19.40
CA VAL A 13 18.92 11.42 -18.75
C VAL A 13 19.87 12.41 -18.09
N ILE A 14 19.91 12.44 -16.78
CA ILE A 14 20.91 13.13 -15.97
C ILE A 14 22.04 12.14 -15.73
N ALA A 15 23.18 12.37 -16.34
CA ALA A 15 24.42 11.66 -16.05
C ALA A 15 25.06 12.25 -14.78
N PHE A 16 25.43 11.44 -13.81
CA PHE A 16 26.38 11.77 -12.75
C PHE A 16 27.47 10.71 -12.63
N GLY A 17 28.68 11.24 -12.49
CA GLY A 17 29.91 10.49 -12.49
C GLY A 17 30.24 9.77 -11.18
N GLY A 18 31.05 8.77 -11.37
CA GLY A 18 32.00 8.05 -10.56
C GLY A 18 31.94 8.15 -9.02
N GLY A 19 31.51 7.09 -8.40
CA GLY A 19 31.77 6.79 -6.99
C GLY A 19 32.28 5.36 -6.86
N VAL A 20 33.36 5.19 -6.14
CA VAL A 20 34.12 3.97 -5.95
C VAL A 20 33.25 2.86 -5.35
N LEU A 21 33.18 1.74 -6.05
CA LEU A 21 32.56 0.50 -5.59
C LEU A 21 33.42 -0.14 -4.49
N LEU A 22 32.86 -0.28 -3.30
CA LEU A 22 33.29 -1.33 -2.37
C LEU A 22 32.34 -2.52 -2.58
N PRO A 23 32.87 -3.75 -2.70
CA PRO A 23 32.05 -4.93 -2.84
C PRO A 23 31.31 -5.19 -1.52
N VAL A 24 29.98 -5.20 -1.56
CA VAL A 24 29.17 -5.74 -0.46
C VAL A 24 29.05 -7.24 -0.69
N ASP A 25 29.95 -8.00 -0.07
CA ASP A 25 29.77 -9.43 0.12
C ASP A 25 28.65 -9.64 1.15
N ALA A 26 27.43 -9.69 0.66
CA ALA A 26 26.30 -10.17 1.44
C ALA A 26 26.20 -11.71 1.29
N GLN A 27 27.18 -12.43 1.77
CA GLN A 27 26.99 -13.82 2.12
C GLN A 27 26.33 -13.85 3.51
N ALA A 28 25.00 -13.99 3.51
CA ALA A 28 24.32 -14.47 4.71
C ALA A 28 24.81 -15.90 4.95
N ASP A 29 25.63 -16.06 5.95
CA ASP A 29 26.04 -17.38 6.41
C ASP A 29 24.82 -18.27 6.61
N PRO A 30 24.80 -19.52 6.14
CA PRO A 30 23.75 -20.47 6.47
C PRO A 30 23.75 -20.63 7.98
N VAL A 31 22.66 -20.21 8.64
CA VAL A 31 22.49 -20.34 10.09
C VAL A 31 22.82 -21.78 10.49
N SER A 32 24.00 -21.97 11.02
CA SER A 32 24.50 -23.23 11.53
C SER A 32 23.47 -23.77 12.55
N SER A 33 23.27 -25.07 12.59
CA SER A 33 22.34 -25.83 13.42
C SER A 33 22.62 -25.78 14.93
N THR A 34 23.22 -24.71 15.42
CA THR A 34 23.50 -24.52 16.85
C THR A 34 22.30 -23.94 17.57
N SER A 35 21.60 -24.83 18.27
CA SER A 35 20.60 -24.57 19.33
C SER A 35 19.67 -23.38 19.11
N LYS A 36 18.58 -23.61 18.33
CA LYS A 36 17.48 -22.63 18.28
C LYS A 36 17.07 -22.23 19.70
N PRO A 37 16.83 -20.93 19.99
CA PRO A 37 16.52 -20.45 21.34
C PRO A 37 15.10 -20.85 21.80
N TYR A 38 14.33 -21.48 20.94
CA TYR A 38 12.95 -21.93 21.15
C TYR A 38 12.93 -23.36 21.69
N ALA A 39 12.07 -23.61 22.69
CA ALA A 39 11.90 -24.93 23.31
C ALA A 39 10.58 -25.62 22.94
N GLY A 40 9.64 -24.90 22.30
CA GLY A 40 8.33 -25.38 21.92
C GLY A 40 7.31 -25.39 23.07
N SER A 41 6.02 -25.29 22.68
CA SER A 41 4.91 -25.19 23.64
C SER A 41 4.79 -26.37 24.58
N LEU A 42 5.16 -27.57 24.14
CA LEU A 42 5.09 -28.76 24.99
C LEU A 42 6.01 -28.62 26.22
N SER A 43 7.14 -27.93 26.10
CA SER A 43 8.06 -27.68 27.22
C SER A 43 7.46 -26.79 28.32
N CYS A 44 6.41 -26.02 28.00
CA CYS A 44 5.70 -25.17 28.97
C CYS A 44 4.73 -25.96 29.84
N ARG A 45 4.28 -27.13 29.37
CA ARG A 45 3.23 -27.94 30.02
C ARG A 45 3.66 -28.39 31.42
N GLU A 46 4.92 -28.76 31.58
CA GLU A 46 5.47 -29.26 32.83
C GLU A 46 5.18 -28.32 34.03
N CYS A 47 5.31 -27.01 33.80
CA CYS A 47 5.13 -25.98 34.84
C CYS A 47 3.81 -25.21 34.71
N HIS A 48 3.24 -25.14 33.51
CA HIS A 48 2.09 -24.33 33.16
C HIS A 48 0.93 -25.13 32.56
N ASP A 49 0.63 -26.35 33.07
CA ASP A 49 -0.35 -27.28 32.50
C ASP A 49 -1.73 -26.64 32.28
N LYS A 50 -2.23 -25.86 33.24
CA LYS A 50 -3.50 -25.14 33.10
C LYS A 50 -3.52 -24.21 31.87
N PHE A 51 -2.46 -23.43 31.69
CA PHE A 51 -2.36 -22.50 30.55
C PHE A 51 -2.14 -23.24 29.24
N TYR A 52 -1.34 -24.30 29.27
CA TYR A 52 -1.12 -25.17 28.12
C TYR A 52 -2.44 -25.79 27.65
N THR A 53 -3.26 -26.32 28.55
CA THR A 53 -4.57 -26.92 28.23
C THR A 53 -5.52 -25.86 27.63
N LEU A 54 -5.56 -24.65 28.20
CA LEU A 54 -6.38 -23.55 27.68
C LEU A 54 -5.91 -23.11 26.28
N TRP A 55 -4.61 -23.10 26.03
CA TRP A 55 -4.05 -22.73 24.74
C TRP A 55 -4.25 -23.82 23.68
N SER A 56 -3.90 -25.06 23.97
CA SER A 56 -3.92 -26.18 23.01
C SER A 56 -5.31 -26.46 22.45
N THR A 57 -6.37 -26.08 23.19
CA THR A 57 -7.78 -26.19 22.77
C THR A 57 -8.35 -24.85 22.24
N SER A 58 -7.55 -23.81 22.13
CA SER A 58 -7.96 -22.50 21.57
C SER A 58 -7.79 -22.46 20.05
N PHE A 59 -8.43 -21.47 19.40
CA PHE A 59 -8.24 -21.24 17.98
C PHE A 59 -6.84 -20.73 17.60
N HIS A 60 -6.05 -20.24 18.55
CA HIS A 60 -4.63 -19.97 18.35
C HIS A 60 -3.84 -21.29 18.25
N GLY A 61 -3.94 -22.16 19.23
CA GLY A 61 -3.27 -23.47 19.20
C GLY A 61 -3.75 -24.37 18.06
N LEU A 62 -5.00 -24.21 17.65
CA LEU A 62 -5.63 -24.99 16.59
C LEU A 62 -5.65 -24.27 15.22
N ALA A 63 -4.91 -23.16 15.04
CA ALA A 63 -4.93 -22.39 13.80
C ALA A 63 -4.48 -23.19 12.57
N MET A 64 -3.59 -24.16 12.76
CA MET A 64 -3.23 -25.18 11.78
C MET A 64 -2.95 -26.51 12.49
N ARG A 65 -3.24 -27.62 11.83
CA ARG A 65 -3.02 -28.98 12.32
C ARG A 65 -2.64 -29.92 11.20
N PRO A 66 -1.83 -30.97 11.47
CA PRO A 66 -1.65 -32.06 10.54
C PRO A 66 -3.00 -32.67 10.16
N PHE A 67 -3.18 -33.03 8.90
CA PHE A 67 -4.34 -33.79 8.47
C PHE A 67 -4.10 -35.27 8.77
N THR A 68 -4.87 -35.82 9.68
CA THR A 68 -4.86 -37.27 10.03
C THR A 68 -6.25 -37.85 9.86
N SER A 69 -6.35 -39.17 9.89
CA SER A 69 -7.65 -39.87 9.84
C SER A 69 -8.52 -39.49 11.01
N GLU A 70 -7.95 -39.45 12.21
CA GLU A 70 -8.66 -39.08 13.45
C GLU A 70 -9.17 -37.66 13.37
N PHE A 71 -8.36 -36.74 12.78
CA PHE A 71 -8.80 -35.36 12.53
C PHE A 71 -10.02 -35.35 11.59
N ALA A 72 -9.97 -36.08 10.49
CA ALA A 72 -11.03 -36.12 9.48
C ALA A 72 -12.33 -36.72 10.05
N GLU A 73 -12.25 -37.85 10.74
CA GLU A 73 -13.39 -38.52 11.39
C GLU A 73 -14.06 -37.65 12.45
N ALA A 74 -13.24 -36.93 13.25
CA ALA A 74 -13.75 -36.09 14.33
C ALA A 74 -14.37 -34.77 13.87
N ASN A 75 -13.95 -34.22 12.71
CA ASN A 75 -14.27 -32.85 12.33
C ASN A 75 -15.02 -32.70 10.99
N LEU A 76 -14.99 -33.70 10.11
CA LEU A 76 -15.53 -33.59 8.77
C LEU A 76 -16.69 -34.55 8.55
N SER A 77 -17.65 -34.15 7.73
CA SER A 77 -18.64 -35.07 7.17
C SER A 77 -18.19 -35.57 5.80
N THR A 78 -18.62 -36.77 5.43
CA THR A 78 -18.36 -37.36 4.10
C THR A 78 -18.88 -36.39 3.02
N GLN A 79 -18.05 -36.11 2.03
CA GLN A 79 -18.45 -35.34 0.87
C GLN A 79 -19.32 -36.20 -0.05
N LYS A 80 -20.61 -35.88 -0.12
CA LYS A 80 -21.58 -36.68 -0.93
C LYS A 80 -21.45 -36.37 -2.42
N GLU A 81 -21.33 -35.10 -2.78
CA GLU A 81 -21.29 -34.62 -4.17
C GLU A 81 -19.92 -33.99 -4.48
N GLU A 82 -19.48 -34.14 -5.72
CA GLU A 82 -18.30 -33.49 -6.21
C GLU A 82 -18.56 -31.98 -6.37
N ILE A 83 -17.55 -31.16 -6.09
CA ILE A 83 -17.61 -29.70 -6.25
C ILE A 83 -16.97 -29.32 -7.58
N LYS A 84 -17.73 -28.63 -8.42
CA LYS A 84 -17.23 -28.10 -9.68
C LYS A 84 -16.46 -26.80 -9.43
N VAL A 85 -15.21 -26.72 -9.93
CA VAL A 85 -14.37 -25.53 -9.97
C VAL A 85 -13.80 -25.40 -11.37
N GLY A 86 -14.15 -24.36 -12.09
CA GLY A 86 -13.81 -24.23 -13.50
C GLY A 86 -14.37 -25.40 -14.34
N ASN A 87 -13.48 -26.10 -15.03
CA ASN A 87 -13.82 -27.28 -15.87
C ASN A 87 -13.57 -28.61 -15.17
N SER A 88 -13.16 -28.60 -13.90
CA SER A 88 -12.82 -29.79 -13.11
C SER A 88 -13.82 -30.03 -11.98
N HIS A 89 -13.89 -31.28 -11.51
CA HIS A 89 -14.70 -31.73 -10.37
C HIS A 89 -13.79 -32.27 -9.28
N TYR A 90 -14.04 -31.86 -8.05
CA TYR A 90 -13.18 -32.15 -6.90
C TYR A 90 -13.92 -32.86 -5.79
N ARG A 91 -13.27 -33.86 -5.22
CA ARG A 91 -13.80 -34.64 -4.08
C ARG A 91 -12.70 -34.92 -3.08
N LEU A 92 -12.95 -34.62 -1.79
CA LEU A 92 -12.08 -35.05 -0.72
C LEU A 92 -12.39 -36.45 -0.29
N GLU A 93 -11.37 -37.28 -0.22
CA GLU A 93 -11.41 -38.67 0.21
C GLU A 93 -10.34 -38.91 1.28
N PHE A 94 -10.58 -39.84 2.20
CA PHE A 94 -9.61 -40.23 3.21
C PHE A 94 -9.82 -41.68 3.60
N ASN A 95 -8.75 -42.30 4.10
CA ASN A 95 -8.71 -43.64 4.66
C ASN A 95 -8.06 -43.61 6.04
N ASN A 96 -7.75 -44.74 6.62
CA ASN A 96 -7.16 -44.87 7.97
C ASN A 96 -5.74 -44.27 8.10
N THR A 97 -5.10 -43.82 7.02
CA THR A 97 -3.71 -43.37 7.04
C THR A 97 -3.52 -41.99 6.44
N SER A 98 -4.36 -41.55 5.51
CA SER A 98 -4.15 -40.30 4.76
C SER A 98 -5.45 -39.79 4.17
N GLY A 99 -5.42 -38.53 3.76
CA GLY A 99 -6.48 -37.89 2.97
C GLY A 99 -5.95 -37.18 1.73
N TRP A 100 -6.79 -37.12 0.73
CA TRP A 100 -6.45 -36.47 -0.55
C TRP A 100 -7.69 -35.85 -1.19
N VAL A 101 -7.44 -34.89 -2.10
CA VAL A 101 -8.47 -34.39 -2.99
C VAL A 101 -8.24 -34.99 -4.37
N ARG A 102 -9.29 -35.62 -4.91
CA ARG A 102 -9.33 -36.14 -6.27
C ARG A 102 -9.93 -35.08 -7.20
N GLU A 103 -9.20 -34.74 -8.26
CA GLU A 103 -9.64 -33.92 -9.37
C GLU A 103 -10.01 -34.81 -10.55
N ARG A 104 -11.17 -34.57 -11.19
CA ARG A 104 -11.51 -35.08 -12.52
C ARG A 104 -11.73 -33.89 -13.44
N GLY A 105 -10.82 -33.70 -14.36
CA GLY A 105 -10.79 -32.58 -15.30
C GLY A 105 -10.53 -32.99 -16.74
N PRO A 106 -10.43 -32.02 -17.65
CA PRO A 106 -10.12 -32.27 -19.08
C PRO A 106 -8.82 -33.07 -19.30
N ASP A 107 -7.83 -32.85 -18.40
CA ASP A 107 -6.52 -33.50 -18.48
C ASP A 107 -6.47 -34.86 -17.78
N GLY A 108 -7.62 -35.45 -17.43
CA GLY A 108 -7.72 -36.71 -16.73
C GLY A 108 -7.94 -36.56 -15.23
N GLU A 109 -7.59 -37.64 -14.50
CA GLU A 109 -7.73 -37.70 -13.04
C GLU A 109 -6.40 -37.36 -12.37
N LYS A 110 -6.44 -36.44 -11.36
CA LYS A 110 -5.28 -36.07 -10.54
C LYS A 110 -5.61 -36.28 -9.06
N ARG A 111 -4.57 -36.51 -8.26
CA ARG A 111 -4.67 -36.68 -6.81
C ARG A 111 -3.75 -35.70 -6.11
N TYR A 112 -4.27 -35.00 -5.08
CA TYR A 112 -3.55 -34.05 -4.24
C TYR A 112 -3.59 -34.49 -2.78
N ASP A 113 -2.48 -34.99 -2.25
CA ASP A 113 -2.40 -35.43 -0.86
C ASP A 113 -2.54 -34.23 0.09
N ILE A 114 -3.35 -34.36 1.13
CA ILE A 114 -3.55 -33.33 2.14
C ILE A 114 -2.52 -33.52 3.25
N LYS A 115 -1.76 -32.49 3.58
CA LYS A 115 -0.78 -32.50 4.68
C LYS A 115 -1.26 -31.71 5.90
N GLN A 116 -2.01 -30.63 5.70
CA GLN A 116 -2.42 -29.74 6.78
C GLN A 116 -3.89 -29.32 6.61
N ALA A 117 -4.55 -29.07 7.74
CA ALA A 117 -5.84 -28.42 7.83
C ALA A 117 -5.70 -27.09 8.58
N MET A 118 -6.07 -25.98 7.94
CA MET A 118 -6.04 -24.64 8.51
C MET A 118 -7.40 -24.20 9.02
N GLY A 119 -7.44 -23.49 10.13
CA GLY A 119 -8.66 -22.89 10.69
C GLY A 119 -9.42 -23.82 11.61
N GLY A 120 -10.77 -23.84 11.48
CA GLY A 120 -11.65 -24.69 12.28
C GLY A 120 -12.64 -23.96 13.20
N LYS A 121 -12.59 -22.63 13.25
CA LYS A 121 -13.64 -21.86 13.92
C LYS A 121 -14.92 -21.75 13.07
N ASN A 122 -14.73 -21.44 11.80
CA ASN A 122 -15.81 -21.28 10.83
C ASN A 122 -15.63 -22.25 9.66
N VAL A 123 -14.43 -22.37 9.16
CA VAL A 123 -14.07 -23.14 7.97
C VAL A 123 -12.76 -23.89 8.20
N PHE A 124 -12.60 -25.03 7.51
CA PHE A 124 -11.32 -25.68 7.29
C PHE A 124 -10.92 -25.50 5.83
N TYR A 125 -9.71 -24.99 5.63
CA TYR A 125 -8.99 -25.02 4.36
C TYR A 125 -7.92 -26.12 4.43
N PHE A 126 -7.64 -26.75 3.30
CA PHE A 126 -6.70 -27.86 3.23
C PHE A 126 -5.49 -27.49 2.38
N LEU A 127 -4.30 -27.97 2.78
CA LEU A 127 -3.04 -27.68 2.11
C LEU A 127 -2.45 -28.94 1.51
N THR A 128 -2.00 -28.82 0.27
CA THR A 128 -1.25 -29.85 -0.46
C THR A 128 0.13 -29.30 -0.86
N PRO A 129 1.20 -30.12 -0.80
CA PRO A 129 2.47 -29.75 -1.39
C PRO A 129 2.35 -29.77 -2.92
N THR A 130 2.95 -28.78 -3.54
CA THR A 130 3.05 -28.65 -5.00
C THR A 130 4.50 -28.44 -5.42
N GLU A 131 4.73 -28.20 -6.71
CA GLU A 131 6.07 -27.96 -7.23
C GLU A 131 6.76 -26.78 -6.56
N ARG A 132 8.11 -26.74 -6.60
CA ARG A 132 8.95 -25.67 -6.05
C ARG A 132 8.78 -25.45 -4.55
N GLY A 133 8.41 -26.50 -3.80
CA GLY A 133 8.23 -26.44 -2.35
C GLY A 133 7.05 -25.59 -1.87
N ARG A 134 6.09 -25.29 -2.75
CA ARG A 134 4.87 -24.57 -2.40
C ARG A 134 3.91 -25.46 -1.64
N PHE A 135 3.24 -24.89 -0.64
CA PHE A 135 2.04 -25.42 -0.05
C PHE A 135 0.84 -24.63 -0.59
N GLN A 136 -0.07 -25.32 -1.27
CA GLN A 136 -1.19 -24.69 -1.95
C GLN A 136 -2.51 -24.98 -1.25
N VAL A 137 -3.38 -23.97 -1.12
CA VAL A 137 -4.75 -24.14 -0.63
C VAL A 137 -5.56 -24.87 -1.69
N LEU A 138 -6.19 -25.96 -1.31
CA LEU A 138 -7.01 -26.77 -2.21
C LEU A 138 -8.33 -26.08 -2.57
N PRO A 139 -8.91 -26.39 -3.75
CA PRO A 139 -10.13 -25.75 -4.24
C PRO A 139 -11.40 -26.12 -3.49
N VAL A 140 -11.33 -27.07 -2.57
CA VAL A 140 -12.45 -27.49 -1.72
C VAL A 140 -12.15 -27.19 -0.26
N ALA A 141 -13.14 -26.64 0.44
CA ALA A 141 -13.09 -26.30 1.86
C ALA A 141 -14.35 -26.79 2.59
N TYR A 142 -14.32 -26.81 3.91
CA TYR A 142 -15.39 -27.31 4.74
C TYR A 142 -15.93 -26.25 5.71
N ASP A 143 -17.24 -25.97 5.64
CA ASP A 143 -17.93 -25.09 6.58
C ASP A 143 -18.28 -25.87 7.85
N VAL A 144 -17.59 -25.55 8.95
CA VAL A 144 -17.73 -26.23 10.25
C VAL A 144 -19.13 -26.04 10.85
N ARG A 145 -19.78 -24.90 10.61
CA ARG A 145 -21.09 -24.55 11.19
C ARG A 145 -22.24 -25.19 10.45
N LYS A 146 -22.15 -25.18 9.09
CA LYS A 146 -23.18 -25.78 8.24
C LYS A 146 -22.95 -27.28 7.98
N LYS A 147 -21.73 -27.75 8.30
CA LYS A 147 -21.28 -29.14 8.04
C LYS A 147 -21.36 -29.51 6.55
N GLU A 148 -20.94 -28.56 5.69
CA GLU A 148 -20.99 -28.73 4.24
C GLU A 148 -19.67 -28.37 3.56
N TRP A 149 -19.44 -29.01 2.43
CA TRP A 149 -18.30 -28.74 1.54
C TRP A 149 -18.64 -27.62 0.58
N PHE A 150 -17.64 -26.81 0.21
CA PHE A 150 -17.85 -25.69 -0.71
C PHE A 150 -16.60 -25.37 -1.54
N ASN A 151 -16.81 -24.65 -2.65
CA ASN A 151 -15.75 -24.14 -3.50
C ASN A 151 -14.99 -23.00 -2.79
N THR A 152 -13.69 -23.21 -2.55
CA THR A 152 -12.82 -22.27 -1.83
C THR A 152 -12.77 -20.92 -2.55
N THR A 153 -12.37 -20.89 -3.83
CA THR A 153 -12.11 -19.67 -4.57
C THR A 153 -13.39 -18.89 -4.88
N ALA A 154 -14.47 -19.59 -5.24
CA ALA A 154 -15.77 -18.94 -5.47
C ALA A 154 -16.32 -18.25 -4.21
N SER A 155 -16.00 -18.76 -3.01
CA SER A 155 -16.43 -18.15 -1.76
C SER A 155 -15.67 -16.84 -1.43
N MET A 156 -14.52 -16.60 -2.07
CA MET A 156 -13.67 -15.43 -1.89
C MET A 156 -13.96 -14.31 -2.89
N ILE A 157 -14.91 -14.49 -3.80
CA ILE A 157 -15.32 -13.43 -4.74
C ILE A 157 -15.97 -12.30 -3.94
N ARG A 158 -15.47 -11.09 -4.16
CA ARG A 158 -16.01 -9.87 -3.54
C ARG A 158 -17.01 -9.21 -4.49
N HIS A 159 -18.14 -8.83 -3.98
CA HIS A 159 -19.18 -8.20 -4.79
C HIS A 159 -19.06 -6.67 -4.73
N PHE A 160 -18.00 -6.14 -5.34
CA PHE A 160 -17.83 -4.70 -5.49
C PHE A 160 -18.84 -4.12 -6.50
N THR A 161 -19.34 -2.93 -6.22
CA THR A 161 -20.34 -2.27 -7.09
C THR A 161 -19.77 -1.78 -8.41
N ASN A 162 -18.45 -1.56 -8.48
CA ASN A 162 -17.80 -0.86 -9.59
C ASN A 162 -16.73 -1.70 -10.32
N VAL A 163 -16.38 -2.86 -9.80
CA VAL A 163 -15.36 -3.75 -10.37
C VAL A 163 -15.89 -5.17 -10.32
N ARG A 164 -15.85 -5.87 -11.45
CA ARG A 164 -16.14 -7.30 -11.47
C ARG A 164 -14.96 -8.02 -10.81
N ASP A 165 -15.23 -8.73 -9.74
CA ASP A 165 -14.29 -9.61 -9.09
C ASP A 165 -14.51 -11.04 -9.61
N GLU A 166 -13.42 -11.74 -9.93
CA GLU A 166 -13.48 -13.11 -10.46
C GLU A 166 -12.75 -14.05 -9.51
N ALA A 167 -13.19 -15.31 -9.49
CA ALA A 167 -12.52 -16.32 -8.69
C ALA A 167 -11.09 -16.54 -9.22
N LEU A 168 -10.11 -16.47 -8.33
CA LEU A 168 -8.74 -16.86 -8.65
C LEU A 168 -8.69 -18.36 -8.97
N GLU A 169 -7.79 -18.74 -9.85
CA GLU A 169 -7.44 -20.14 -9.98
C GLU A 169 -6.76 -20.61 -8.69
N TRP A 170 -7.15 -21.80 -8.19
CA TRP A 170 -6.73 -22.27 -6.86
C TRP A 170 -5.22 -22.49 -6.75
N ASN A 171 -4.52 -22.69 -7.87
CA ASN A 171 -3.07 -22.87 -7.95
C ASN A 171 -2.29 -21.54 -8.12
N GLU A 172 -2.99 -20.39 -8.14
CA GLU A 172 -2.32 -19.10 -8.24
C GLU A 172 -1.60 -18.69 -6.93
N ARG A 173 -0.62 -17.83 -7.08
CA ARG A 173 0.27 -17.36 -6.01
C ARG A 173 -0.43 -16.78 -4.78
N PRO A 174 -1.51 -15.98 -4.87
CA PRO A 174 -2.22 -15.47 -3.70
C PRO A 174 -2.78 -16.54 -2.76
N LEU A 175 -3.02 -17.77 -3.27
CA LEU A 175 -3.50 -18.92 -2.50
C LEU A 175 -2.37 -19.86 -2.06
N THR A 176 -1.11 -19.46 -2.22
CA THR A 176 0.05 -20.20 -1.72
C THR A 176 0.27 -19.89 -0.23
N PHE A 177 0.26 -20.91 0.61
CA PHE A 177 0.46 -20.77 2.06
C PHE A 177 1.77 -20.06 2.41
N ASN A 178 2.86 -20.38 1.70
CA ASN A 178 4.19 -19.83 1.93
C ASN A 178 4.27 -18.31 1.75
N THR A 179 3.31 -17.67 1.07
CA THR A 179 3.30 -16.23 0.80
C THR A 179 2.35 -15.43 1.68
N ALA A 180 1.16 -16.00 1.98
CA ALA A 180 0.04 -15.24 2.52
C ALA A 180 -0.48 -15.73 3.88
N CYS A 181 -0.52 -17.05 4.12
CA CYS A 181 -1.27 -17.62 5.25
C CYS A 181 -0.40 -17.89 6.49
N TYR A 182 0.90 -18.07 6.29
CA TYR A 182 1.81 -18.60 7.30
C TYR A 182 1.87 -17.78 8.59
N SER A 183 1.87 -16.44 8.48
CA SER A 183 2.07 -15.54 9.62
C SER A 183 1.01 -15.68 10.71
N CYS A 184 -0.19 -16.17 10.33
CA CYS A 184 -1.34 -16.35 11.22
C CYS A 184 -1.60 -17.81 11.57
N HIS A 185 -0.92 -18.77 10.93
CA HIS A 185 -1.26 -20.18 11.03
C HIS A 185 -0.15 -21.09 11.55
N VAL A 186 1.11 -20.62 11.56
CA VAL A 186 2.26 -21.35 12.13
C VAL A 186 3.16 -20.44 12.94
N SER A 187 4.03 -21.02 13.75
CA SER A 187 4.95 -20.29 14.63
C SER A 187 6.40 -20.49 14.20
N GLN A 188 7.22 -19.43 14.34
CA GLN A 188 8.66 -19.38 14.02
C GLN A 188 8.95 -19.97 12.62
N LEU A 189 8.24 -19.45 11.62
CA LEU A 189 8.41 -19.86 10.24
C LEU A 189 9.62 -19.17 9.61
N SER A 190 10.32 -19.94 8.77
CA SER A 190 11.27 -19.44 7.77
C SER A 190 10.83 -19.95 6.41
N THR A 191 10.62 -19.04 5.47
CA THR A 191 10.23 -19.41 4.10
C THR A 191 11.39 -20.04 3.35
N ASN A 192 12.64 -19.65 3.67
CA ASN A 192 13.87 -20.04 2.99
C ASN A 192 13.66 -20.01 1.46
N TYR A 193 13.11 -18.88 0.99
CA TYR A 193 12.79 -18.70 -0.42
C TYR A 193 14.05 -18.34 -1.21
N ASP A 194 14.27 -19.05 -2.30
CA ASP A 194 15.32 -18.78 -3.29
C ASP A 194 14.68 -18.11 -4.51
N ALA A 195 15.03 -16.83 -4.71
CA ALA A 195 14.48 -16.01 -5.79
C ALA A 195 15.08 -16.34 -7.17
N GLU A 196 16.26 -16.96 -7.24
CA GLU A 196 16.90 -17.32 -8.51
C GLU A 196 16.15 -18.46 -9.20
N ILE A 197 15.75 -19.47 -8.42
CA ILE A 197 15.06 -20.66 -8.91
C ILE A 197 13.56 -20.70 -8.55
N ASP A 198 13.03 -19.64 -7.91
CA ASP A 198 11.64 -19.50 -7.45
C ASP A 198 11.18 -20.72 -6.63
N THR A 199 11.93 -21.08 -5.57
CA THR A 199 11.70 -22.29 -4.79
C THR A 199 11.64 -21.97 -3.30
N TYR A 200 10.72 -22.62 -2.59
CA TYR A 200 10.59 -22.54 -1.13
C TYR A 200 11.18 -23.79 -0.46
N ASN A 201 11.89 -23.56 0.63
CA ASN A 201 12.29 -24.60 1.59
C ASN A 201 11.74 -24.25 2.98
N THR A 202 10.43 -24.06 3.05
CA THR A 202 9.72 -23.53 4.22
C THR A 202 9.75 -24.49 5.38
N VAL A 203 10.16 -23.98 6.54
CA VAL A 203 10.14 -24.71 7.81
C VAL A 203 9.45 -23.87 8.88
N TRP A 204 8.80 -24.51 9.84
CA TRP A 204 8.22 -23.89 11.03
C TRP A 204 8.46 -24.74 12.27
N ALA A 205 8.42 -24.12 13.45
CA ALA A 205 8.62 -24.84 14.70
C ALA A 205 7.38 -25.65 15.09
N GLU A 206 6.20 -25.02 15.06
CA GLU A 206 4.95 -25.65 15.45
C GLU A 206 3.82 -25.18 14.53
N PRO A 207 2.87 -26.06 14.18
CA PRO A 207 1.59 -25.64 13.60
C PRO A 207 0.76 -24.92 14.67
N GLY A 208 -0.05 -23.94 14.24
CA GLY A 208 -0.77 -23.05 15.16
C GLY A 208 0.13 -21.93 15.71
N ILE A 209 -0.47 -21.03 16.48
CA ILE A 209 0.21 -19.91 17.14
C ILE A 209 0.60 -20.34 18.54
N ASN A 210 1.88 -20.60 18.75
CA ASN A 210 2.41 -21.18 19.96
C ASN A 210 2.65 -20.16 21.12
N CYS A 211 3.04 -20.66 22.30
CA CYS A 211 3.30 -19.84 23.46
C CYS A 211 4.42 -18.83 23.21
N GLU A 212 5.46 -19.25 22.50
CA GLU A 212 6.65 -18.46 22.25
C GLU A 212 6.42 -17.33 21.21
N THR A 213 5.35 -17.42 20.42
CA THR A 213 4.92 -16.31 19.55
C THR A 213 4.54 -15.05 20.35
N CYS A 214 4.03 -15.22 21.59
CA CYS A 214 3.66 -14.09 22.46
C CYS A 214 4.69 -13.83 23.56
N HIS A 215 5.43 -14.86 23.98
CA HIS A 215 6.34 -14.81 25.12
C HIS A 215 7.81 -14.77 24.73
N GLY A 216 8.13 -14.90 23.43
CA GLY A 216 9.50 -15.03 22.95
C GLY A 216 10.13 -16.39 23.26
N PRO A 217 11.41 -16.57 22.93
CA PRO A 217 12.14 -17.83 23.10
C PRO A 217 12.16 -18.30 24.55
N SER A 218 11.82 -19.57 24.82
CA SER A 218 11.66 -20.09 26.19
C SER A 218 12.76 -21.02 26.65
N LYS A 219 13.74 -21.37 25.84
CA LYS A 219 14.78 -22.33 26.20
C LYS A 219 15.60 -21.90 27.45
N GLU A 220 15.98 -20.62 27.47
CA GLU A 220 16.74 -20.06 28.59
C GLU A 220 15.83 -19.87 29.82
N HIS A 221 14.55 -19.51 29.60
CA HIS A 221 13.56 -19.50 30.69
C HIS A 221 13.44 -20.87 31.37
N ASN A 222 13.30 -21.93 30.59
CA ASN A 222 13.23 -23.30 31.13
C ASN A 222 14.48 -23.68 31.90
N ARG A 223 15.66 -23.28 31.42
CA ARG A 223 16.94 -23.55 32.13
C ARG A 223 16.99 -22.85 33.47
N VAL A 224 16.81 -21.51 33.50
CA VAL A 224 16.96 -20.76 34.78
C VAL A 224 15.88 -21.16 35.81
N CYS A 225 14.67 -21.55 35.38
CA CYS A 225 13.63 -22.01 36.28
C CYS A 225 13.90 -23.42 36.85
N ARG A 226 14.52 -24.34 36.08
CA ARG A 226 14.90 -25.68 36.56
C ARG A 226 16.11 -25.65 37.49
N GLU A 227 17.04 -24.71 37.26
CA GLU A 227 18.24 -24.53 38.09
C GLU A 227 17.97 -23.75 39.39
N ALA A 228 16.83 -23.07 39.49
CA ALA A 228 16.47 -22.32 40.68
C ALA A 228 16.23 -23.24 41.89
N PRO A 229 16.59 -22.82 43.09
CA PRO A 229 16.31 -23.57 44.32
C PRO A 229 14.80 -23.89 44.43
N LYS A 230 14.46 -25.08 44.86
CA LYS A 230 13.07 -25.54 44.96
C LYS A 230 12.22 -24.56 45.79
N GLY A 231 11.10 -24.13 45.21
CA GLY A 231 10.17 -23.16 45.83
C GLY A 231 10.53 -21.69 45.63
N THR A 232 11.59 -21.39 44.87
CA THR A 232 12.00 -20.01 44.55
C THR A 232 11.67 -19.68 43.09
N VAL A 233 11.49 -18.39 42.81
CA VAL A 233 11.31 -17.86 41.45
C VAL A 233 12.53 -17.02 41.08
N PRO A 234 13.21 -17.29 39.97
CA PRO A 234 14.33 -16.46 39.52
C PRO A 234 13.96 -15.00 39.37
N SER A 235 14.85 -14.09 39.77
CA SER A 235 14.63 -12.64 39.62
C SER A 235 14.51 -12.20 38.18
N ASP A 236 15.25 -12.83 37.27
CA ASP A 236 15.13 -12.66 35.84
C ASP A 236 14.65 -13.96 35.16
N LEU A 237 13.45 -13.96 34.70
CA LEU A 237 12.81 -15.14 34.12
C LEU A 237 13.23 -15.43 32.65
N LYS A 238 14.05 -14.60 32.04
CA LYS A 238 14.53 -14.77 30.66
C LYS A 238 13.40 -15.03 29.63
N ILE A 239 12.22 -14.43 29.86
CA ILE A 239 11.05 -14.57 28.99
C ILE A 239 10.24 -13.25 28.99
N ILE A 240 9.54 -12.99 27.89
CA ILE A 240 8.69 -11.81 27.76
C ILE A 240 7.45 -11.97 28.65
N ARG A 241 7.27 -11.03 29.58
CA ARG A 241 6.14 -11.02 30.53
C ARG A 241 5.06 -10.09 29.98
N THR A 242 4.10 -10.60 29.21
CA THR A 242 3.01 -9.80 28.63
C THR A 242 2.16 -9.07 29.70
N LYS A 243 2.18 -9.53 30.95
CA LYS A 243 1.49 -8.85 32.08
C LYS A 243 2.01 -7.43 32.31
N THR A 244 3.25 -7.13 31.93
CA THR A 244 3.88 -5.81 32.11
C THR A 244 3.69 -4.88 30.90
N PHE A 245 3.01 -5.35 29.86
CA PHE A 245 2.80 -4.57 28.65
C PHE A 245 1.87 -3.40 28.88
N THR A 246 2.16 -2.29 28.24
CA THR A 246 1.25 -1.17 28.08
C THR A 246 0.06 -1.57 27.18
N VAL A 247 -0.97 -0.75 27.15
CA VAL A 247 -2.12 -0.93 26.26
C VAL A 247 -1.68 -1.03 24.80
N ASP A 248 -0.78 -0.17 24.37
CA ASP A 248 -0.27 -0.14 23.00
C ASP A 248 0.58 -1.39 22.67
N GLN A 249 1.42 -1.85 23.57
CA GLN A 249 2.18 -3.08 23.39
C GLN A 249 1.31 -4.32 23.27
N HIS A 250 0.20 -4.41 24.03
CA HIS A 250 -0.78 -5.47 23.86
C HIS A 250 -1.43 -5.43 22.46
N ASN A 251 -1.88 -4.24 22.03
CA ASN A 251 -2.54 -4.06 20.74
C ASN A 251 -1.55 -4.34 19.59
N SER A 252 -0.31 -3.86 19.71
CA SER A 252 0.76 -4.10 18.73
C SER A 252 1.10 -5.60 18.61
N SER A 253 1.10 -6.34 19.72
CA SER A 253 1.41 -7.78 19.70
C SER A 253 0.32 -8.63 19.02
N CYS A 254 -0.93 -8.16 18.97
CA CYS A 254 -2.03 -8.83 18.25
C CYS A 254 -2.03 -8.48 16.76
N GLY A 255 -1.49 -7.30 16.41
CA GLY A 255 -1.52 -6.73 15.06
C GLY A 255 -1.01 -7.64 13.94
N PRO A 256 0.13 -8.35 14.09
CA PRO A 256 0.72 -9.17 13.02
C PRO A 256 -0.22 -10.22 12.42
N CYS A 257 -1.16 -10.74 13.23
CA CYS A 257 -2.14 -11.74 12.78
C CYS A 257 -3.56 -11.15 12.58
N HIS A 258 -3.82 -9.95 13.12
CA HIS A 258 -5.13 -9.30 13.12
C HIS A 258 -5.16 -7.97 12.34
N ALA A 259 -4.27 -7.81 11.36
CA ALA A 259 -4.25 -6.65 10.47
C ALA A 259 -4.09 -7.06 9.00
N LYS A 260 -4.69 -6.30 8.09
CA LYS A 260 -4.26 -6.26 6.69
C LYS A 260 -3.08 -5.30 6.62
N MET A 261 -1.92 -5.81 6.27
CA MET A 261 -0.67 -5.06 6.40
C MET A 261 0.39 -5.54 5.42
N GLN A 262 1.42 -4.72 5.23
CA GLN A 262 2.65 -5.11 4.55
C GLN A 262 3.79 -5.18 5.59
N PRO A 263 4.56 -6.27 5.66
CA PRO A 263 5.71 -6.36 6.55
C PRO A 263 6.83 -5.41 6.07
N LEU A 264 7.50 -4.79 7.04
CA LEU A 264 8.69 -3.95 6.84
C LEU A 264 9.95 -4.65 7.37
N THR A 265 9.78 -5.76 8.09
CA THR A 265 10.86 -6.57 8.64
C THR A 265 10.47 -8.05 8.58
N THR A 266 11.46 -8.91 8.59
CA THR A 266 11.27 -10.38 8.59
C THR A 266 10.81 -10.94 9.93
N SER A 267 10.90 -10.17 11.02
CA SER A 267 10.57 -10.63 12.37
C SER A 267 9.91 -9.51 13.19
N PHE A 268 9.06 -9.90 14.13
CA PHE A 268 8.43 -9.05 15.11
C PHE A 268 8.61 -9.64 16.50
N ARG A 269 9.14 -8.85 17.42
CA ARG A 269 9.24 -9.25 18.83
C ARG A 269 8.00 -8.77 19.58
N PRO A 270 7.30 -9.63 20.33
CA PRO A 270 6.15 -9.21 21.14
C PRO A 270 6.51 -8.06 22.09
N GLY A 271 5.71 -7.01 22.05
CA GLY A 271 5.95 -5.78 22.80
C GLY A 271 6.64 -4.66 22.02
N ASP A 272 7.14 -4.93 20.82
CA ASP A 272 7.67 -3.91 19.93
C ASP A 272 6.53 -3.04 19.37
N ARG A 273 6.89 -1.87 18.82
CA ARG A 273 5.92 -0.96 18.22
C ARG A 273 5.50 -1.48 16.85
N TYR A 274 4.20 -1.59 16.60
CA TYR A 274 3.64 -2.13 15.36
C TYR A 274 4.20 -1.45 14.11
N PHE A 275 4.28 -0.12 14.09
CA PHE A 275 4.72 0.65 12.93
C PHE A 275 6.24 0.67 12.69
N ASP A 276 7.02 -0.02 13.49
CA ASP A 276 8.42 -0.32 13.16
C ASP A 276 8.56 -1.59 12.32
N HIS A 277 7.48 -2.41 12.25
CA HIS A 277 7.51 -3.71 11.59
C HIS A 277 6.48 -3.87 10.48
N TYR A 278 5.42 -3.05 10.47
CA TYR A 278 4.31 -3.20 9.54
C TYR A 278 3.75 -1.87 9.06
N ASP A 279 3.34 -1.82 7.78
CA ASP A 279 2.49 -0.77 7.22
C ASP A 279 1.04 -1.26 7.19
N LEU A 280 0.14 -0.48 7.79
CA LEU A 280 -1.27 -0.84 7.94
C LEU A 280 -2.07 -0.40 6.71
N THR A 281 -2.84 -1.31 6.14
CA THR A 281 -3.83 -1.00 5.10
C THR A 281 -4.98 -0.20 5.70
N THR A 282 -5.39 0.87 5.02
CA THR A 282 -6.48 1.76 5.45
C THR A 282 -7.60 1.85 4.42
N LEU A 283 -8.46 2.89 4.50
CA LEU A 283 -9.69 2.96 3.68
C LEU A 283 -9.46 3.30 2.21
N GLU A 284 -8.23 3.40 1.72
CA GLU A 284 -7.93 3.39 0.30
C GLU A 284 -8.23 2.03 -0.34
N ASP A 285 -8.17 0.97 0.43
CA ASP A 285 -8.49 -0.40 0.01
C ASP A 285 -10.01 -0.61 -0.04
N GLN A 286 -10.45 -1.30 -1.09
CA GLN A 286 -11.87 -1.56 -1.34
C GLN A 286 -12.49 -2.61 -0.40
N ASP A 287 -11.70 -3.32 0.40
CA ASP A 287 -12.20 -4.23 1.44
C ASP A 287 -12.91 -3.49 2.58
N PHE A 288 -12.80 -2.17 2.61
CA PHE A 288 -13.52 -1.32 3.53
C PHE A 288 -14.58 -0.48 2.83
N SER A 289 -15.76 -0.36 3.43
CA SER A 289 -16.73 0.66 3.05
C SER A 289 -16.18 2.07 3.31
N PRO A 290 -16.66 3.12 2.63
CA PRO A 290 -16.18 4.49 2.85
C PRO A 290 -16.34 4.99 4.29
N ASP A 291 -17.32 4.46 5.04
CA ASP A 291 -17.52 4.76 6.47
C ASP A 291 -16.66 3.90 7.41
N GLY A 292 -15.77 3.06 6.84
CA GLY A 292 -14.80 2.26 7.57
C GLY A 292 -15.29 0.88 8.00
N ARG A 293 -16.48 0.42 7.58
CA ARG A 293 -16.90 -0.96 7.83
C ARG A 293 -16.16 -1.92 6.91
N ASP A 294 -15.74 -3.03 7.47
CA ASP A 294 -15.04 -4.09 6.74
C ASP A 294 -16.02 -4.89 5.87
N LEU A 295 -15.68 -5.08 4.61
CA LEU A 295 -16.47 -5.84 3.63
C LEU A 295 -15.83 -7.18 3.27
N GLY A 296 -14.54 -7.33 3.56
CA GLY A 296 -13.74 -8.46 3.12
C GLY A 296 -13.35 -9.41 4.26
N GLU A 297 -12.06 -9.52 4.48
CA GLU A 297 -11.48 -10.56 5.33
C GLU A 297 -11.51 -10.23 6.83
N ASN A 298 -12.11 -9.11 7.24
CA ASN A 298 -12.26 -8.69 8.63
C ASN A 298 -10.93 -8.49 9.36
N TYR A 299 -10.14 -7.54 8.88
CA TYR A 299 -8.89 -7.17 9.52
C TYR A 299 -9.13 -6.21 10.70
N THR A 300 -9.09 -6.76 11.87
CA THR A 300 -9.48 -6.13 13.13
C THR A 300 -8.75 -4.81 13.43
N LEU A 301 -7.42 -4.71 13.16
CA LEU A 301 -6.61 -3.61 13.68
C LEU A 301 -7.00 -2.25 13.09
N THR A 302 -7.33 -2.16 11.80
CA THR A 302 -7.79 -0.91 11.17
C THR A 302 -9.07 -0.41 11.81
N LEU A 303 -10.06 -1.29 12.00
CA LEU A 303 -11.31 -0.98 12.71
C LEU A 303 -11.05 -0.62 14.17
N TRP A 304 -10.20 -1.37 14.86
CA TRP A 304 -9.79 -1.14 16.23
C TRP A 304 -9.23 0.27 16.44
N ARG A 305 -8.35 0.73 15.56
CA ARG A 305 -7.77 2.07 15.63
C ARG A 305 -8.78 3.19 15.35
N MET A 306 -9.87 2.91 14.66
CA MET A 306 -10.99 3.87 14.47
C MET A 306 -11.86 4.00 15.71
N SER A 307 -11.84 3.01 16.61
CA SER A 307 -12.70 2.96 17.80
C SER A 307 -12.44 4.13 18.77
N PRO A 308 -13.48 4.88 19.16
CA PRO A 308 -13.35 5.87 20.23
C PRO A 308 -12.89 5.29 21.56
N CYS A 309 -13.28 4.03 21.84
CA CYS A 309 -12.87 3.32 23.07
C CYS A 309 -11.35 3.10 23.10
N VAL A 310 -10.76 2.70 21.98
CA VAL A 310 -9.32 2.48 21.83
C VAL A 310 -8.56 3.81 21.89
N LYS A 311 -9.06 4.84 21.24
CA LYS A 311 -8.47 6.20 21.26
C LYS A 311 -8.43 6.82 22.66
N SER A 312 -9.23 6.33 23.58
CA SER A 312 -9.15 6.72 25.01
C SER A 312 -7.81 6.33 25.65
N GLY A 313 -7.03 5.43 25.04
CA GLY A 313 -5.80 4.89 25.59
C GLY A 313 -5.98 3.88 26.73
N LYS A 314 -7.23 3.51 27.07
CA LYS A 314 -7.55 2.64 28.21
C LYS A 314 -7.91 1.21 27.79
N LEU A 315 -8.27 0.98 26.53
CA LEU A 315 -8.76 -0.30 26.05
C LEU A 315 -7.69 -1.04 25.24
N SER A 316 -7.33 -2.24 25.68
CA SER A 316 -6.52 -3.19 24.93
C SER A 316 -7.33 -4.44 24.55
N CYS A 317 -6.83 -5.22 23.60
CA CYS A 317 -7.41 -6.51 23.22
C CYS A 317 -7.60 -7.43 24.43
N MET A 318 -6.71 -7.35 25.42
CA MET A 318 -6.72 -8.16 26.64
C MET A 318 -7.87 -7.83 27.60
N HIS A 319 -8.58 -6.73 27.38
CA HIS A 319 -9.82 -6.44 28.15
C HIS A 319 -10.91 -7.47 27.88
N CYS A 320 -11.11 -7.78 26.59
CA CYS A 320 -12.18 -8.69 26.16
C CYS A 320 -11.69 -10.13 25.89
N HIS A 321 -10.39 -10.32 25.64
CA HIS A 321 -9.81 -11.62 25.30
C HIS A 321 -8.77 -12.08 26.32
N THR A 322 -8.58 -13.40 26.42
CA THR A 322 -7.43 -13.99 27.10
C THR A 322 -6.23 -14.02 26.13
N SER A 323 -5.03 -14.29 26.61
CA SER A 323 -3.83 -14.48 25.77
C SER A 323 -3.98 -15.63 24.77
N SER A 324 -4.83 -16.62 25.06
CA SER A 324 -5.20 -17.69 24.13
C SER A 324 -6.30 -17.30 23.12
N GLY A 325 -6.70 -16.04 23.07
CA GLY A 325 -7.73 -15.52 22.15
C GLY A 325 -9.19 -15.82 22.56
N ARG A 326 -9.42 -16.47 23.69
CA ARG A 326 -10.79 -16.75 24.17
C ARG A 326 -11.46 -15.47 24.63
N TYR A 327 -12.74 -15.32 24.30
CA TYR A 327 -13.56 -14.23 24.84
C TYR A 327 -13.82 -14.44 26.33
N ARG A 328 -13.68 -13.38 27.14
CA ARG A 328 -13.79 -13.46 28.61
C ARG A 328 -15.21 -13.44 29.12
N PHE A 329 -16.14 -12.90 28.37
CA PHE A 329 -17.53 -12.69 28.80
C PHE A 329 -18.46 -13.69 28.12
N ALA A 330 -19.42 -14.24 28.87
CA ALA A 330 -20.46 -15.09 28.30
C ALA A 330 -21.34 -14.28 27.35
N LEU A 331 -21.61 -14.81 26.15
CA LEU A 331 -22.34 -14.09 25.09
C LEU A 331 -23.81 -13.82 25.42
N ASN A 332 -24.39 -14.53 26.40
CA ASN A 332 -25.79 -14.40 26.77
C ASN A 332 -25.97 -13.65 28.10
N GLU A 333 -25.26 -14.02 29.15
CA GLU A 333 -25.46 -13.54 30.49
C GLU A 333 -24.63 -12.31 30.83
N THR A 334 -23.37 -12.29 30.40
CA THR A 334 -22.41 -11.26 30.78
C THR A 334 -21.92 -10.42 29.61
N ALA A 335 -22.56 -10.53 28.45
CA ALA A 335 -22.12 -9.85 27.23
C ALA A 335 -21.91 -8.33 27.40
N ASN A 336 -22.82 -7.66 28.10
CA ASN A 336 -22.79 -6.23 28.32
C ASN A 336 -21.73 -5.81 29.36
N GLN A 337 -21.25 -6.73 30.20
CA GLN A 337 -20.20 -6.45 31.21
C GLN A 337 -18.86 -6.11 30.53
N ALA A 338 -18.65 -6.54 29.29
CA ALA A 338 -17.49 -6.15 28.49
C ALA A 338 -17.38 -4.62 28.31
N CYS A 339 -18.48 -3.88 28.45
CA CYS A 339 -18.52 -2.43 28.28
C CYS A 339 -18.30 -1.65 29.58
N LEU A 340 -18.15 -2.37 30.73
CA LEU A 340 -17.78 -1.79 32.00
C LEU A 340 -16.25 -1.55 32.09
N PRO A 341 -15.85 -0.57 32.93
CA PRO A 341 -16.66 0.36 33.72
C PRO A 341 -17.10 1.61 32.96
N CYS A 342 -16.68 1.78 31.69
CA CYS A 342 -16.83 3.04 30.95
C CYS A 342 -18.30 3.40 30.67
N HIS A 343 -19.17 2.41 30.43
CA HIS A 343 -20.57 2.59 30.02
C HIS A 343 -21.59 2.11 31.06
N GLN A 344 -21.30 2.27 32.35
CA GLN A 344 -22.10 1.73 33.45
C GLN A 344 -23.61 2.03 33.33
N LYS A 345 -24.00 3.28 33.04
CA LYS A 345 -25.41 3.68 32.88
C LYS A 345 -26.15 2.86 31.80
N HIS A 346 -25.50 2.64 30.65
CA HIS A 346 -26.12 1.89 29.56
C HIS A 346 -26.14 0.37 29.81
N VAL A 347 -25.13 -0.14 30.51
CA VAL A 347 -25.04 -1.56 30.87
C VAL A 347 -26.12 -1.92 31.91
N GLN A 348 -26.37 -1.04 32.90
CA GLN A 348 -27.39 -1.26 33.93
C GLN A 348 -28.82 -1.14 33.40
N ASN A 349 -29.06 -0.28 32.43
CA ASN A 349 -30.36 -0.09 31.81
C ASN A 349 -30.26 -0.07 30.27
N PRO A 350 -30.04 -1.22 29.65
CA PRO A 350 -29.83 -1.29 28.22
C PRO A 350 -31.07 -0.94 27.39
N THR A 351 -32.28 -1.20 27.91
CA THR A 351 -33.54 -0.98 27.18
C THR A 351 -33.79 0.48 26.82
N THR A 352 -33.42 1.42 27.68
CA THR A 352 -33.55 2.87 27.41
C THR A 352 -32.65 3.35 26.29
N HIS A 353 -31.55 2.66 26.07
CA HIS A 353 -30.60 2.96 25.00
C HIS A 353 -30.92 2.22 23.71
N THR A 354 -31.26 0.93 23.81
CA THR A 354 -31.41 0.04 22.66
C THR A 354 -32.81 -0.02 22.10
N HIS A 355 -33.82 0.37 22.87
CA HIS A 355 -35.26 0.24 22.57
C HIS A 355 -35.70 -1.21 22.30
N HIS A 356 -34.98 -2.17 22.90
CA HIS A 356 -35.28 -3.59 22.84
C HIS A 356 -35.54 -4.14 24.26
N SER A 357 -36.36 -5.19 24.35
CA SER A 357 -36.64 -5.85 25.63
C SER A 357 -35.37 -6.38 26.29
N ALA A 358 -35.29 -6.28 27.60
CA ALA A 358 -34.20 -6.80 28.41
C ALA A 358 -33.98 -8.30 28.12
N GLY A 359 -32.74 -8.72 28.05
CA GLY A 359 -32.35 -10.13 27.73
C GLY A 359 -32.48 -10.51 26.28
N SER A 360 -33.10 -9.71 25.41
CA SER A 360 -33.20 -9.99 23.99
C SER A 360 -31.83 -9.80 23.30
N ALA A 361 -31.66 -10.35 22.09
CA ALA A 361 -30.46 -10.11 21.28
C ALA A 361 -30.22 -8.63 21.00
N GLY A 362 -31.27 -7.84 20.80
CA GLY A 362 -31.19 -6.39 20.57
C GLY A 362 -30.80 -5.57 21.80
N SER A 363 -30.87 -6.12 23.00
CA SER A 363 -30.43 -5.45 24.24
C SER A 363 -28.92 -5.62 24.52
N LYS A 364 -28.20 -6.41 23.68
CA LYS A 364 -26.76 -6.63 23.83
C LYS A 364 -25.98 -5.54 23.11
N CYS A 365 -25.05 -4.89 23.80
CA CYS A 365 -24.19 -3.84 23.22
C CYS A 365 -23.47 -4.30 21.96
N ILE A 366 -22.94 -5.52 21.99
CA ILE A 366 -22.17 -6.10 20.89
C ILE A 366 -23.02 -6.32 19.63
N SER A 367 -24.31 -6.56 19.73
CA SER A 367 -25.19 -6.77 18.56
C SER A 367 -25.29 -5.54 17.67
N CYS A 368 -25.15 -4.34 18.25
CA CYS A 368 -25.25 -3.08 17.52
C CYS A 368 -23.88 -2.43 17.24
N HIS A 369 -22.96 -2.48 18.21
CA HIS A 369 -21.67 -1.81 18.14
C HIS A 369 -20.55 -2.69 17.58
N MET A 370 -20.74 -4.00 17.55
CA MET A 370 -19.82 -4.99 17.04
C MET A 370 -20.53 -6.01 16.16
N PRO A 371 -21.29 -5.57 15.14
CA PRO A 371 -22.06 -6.48 14.30
C PRO A 371 -21.13 -7.47 13.59
N MET A 372 -21.66 -8.66 13.29
CA MET A 372 -20.92 -9.67 12.54
C MET A 372 -21.09 -9.44 11.03
N THR A 373 -19.99 -9.48 10.29
CA THR A 373 -19.95 -9.59 8.84
C THR A 373 -19.47 -10.97 8.43
N GLU A 374 -19.76 -11.38 7.21
CA GLU A 374 -19.37 -12.69 6.67
C GLU A 374 -18.69 -12.50 5.31
N PHE A 375 -17.49 -13.10 5.16
CA PHE A 375 -16.77 -13.21 3.91
C PHE A 375 -16.10 -14.59 3.86
N ALA A 376 -16.10 -15.24 2.69
CA ALA A 376 -15.55 -16.59 2.51
C ALA A 376 -16.06 -17.57 3.59
N ARG A 377 -17.33 -17.46 3.96
CA ARG A 377 -18.00 -18.22 5.05
C ARG A 377 -17.41 -18.01 6.45
N MET A 378 -16.46 -17.10 6.58
CA MET A 378 -15.92 -16.70 7.88
C MET A 378 -16.75 -15.57 8.48
N ARG A 379 -17.27 -15.77 9.69
CA ARG A 379 -18.00 -14.76 10.44
C ARG A 379 -17.06 -14.09 11.44
N ARG A 380 -16.97 -12.79 11.36
CA ARG A 380 -16.14 -11.97 12.25
C ARG A 380 -16.87 -10.74 12.74
N THR A 381 -16.46 -10.24 13.88
CA THR A 381 -17.09 -9.12 14.56
C THR A 381 -16.38 -7.82 14.20
N ASP A 382 -17.16 -6.78 13.90
CA ASP A 382 -16.65 -5.43 13.75
C ASP A 382 -16.07 -4.93 15.07
N HIS A 383 -14.81 -4.49 15.07
CA HIS A 383 -14.11 -3.98 16.24
C HIS A 383 -13.98 -2.44 16.27
N SER A 384 -14.67 -1.73 15.38
CA SER A 384 -14.72 -0.26 15.43
C SER A 384 -15.51 0.28 16.61
N MET A 385 -16.42 -0.52 17.15
CA MET A 385 -17.36 -0.13 18.23
C MET A 385 -18.16 1.13 17.88
N LEU A 386 -18.25 1.48 16.60
CA LEU A 386 -19.02 2.61 16.13
C LEU A 386 -20.52 2.32 16.25
N PRO A 387 -21.36 3.34 16.46
CA PRO A 387 -22.79 3.16 16.47
C PRO A 387 -23.30 2.69 15.10
N PRO A 388 -24.45 1.98 15.01
CA PRO A 388 -25.08 1.66 13.75
C PRO A 388 -25.35 2.93 12.93
N ALA A 389 -25.04 2.89 11.64
CA ALA A 389 -25.19 4.03 10.75
C ALA A 389 -26.01 3.65 9.49
N PRO A 390 -27.33 3.41 9.61
CA PRO A 390 -28.16 3.04 8.45
C PRO A 390 -28.14 4.07 7.32
N ALA A 391 -27.89 5.34 7.61
CA ALA A 391 -27.69 6.37 6.60
C ALA A 391 -26.44 6.12 5.74
N ALA A 392 -25.39 5.48 6.28
CA ALA A 392 -24.22 5.05 5.49
C ALA A 392 -24.57 3.86 4.58
N THR A 393 -25.44 2.96 5.04
CA THR A 393 -25.99 1.87 4.21
C THR A 393 -26.74 2.42 3.00
N LEU A 394 -27.58 3.43 3.19
CA LEU A 394 -28.31 4.09 2.10
C LEU A 394 -27.34 4.77 1.10
N ALA A 395 -26.28 5.40 1.61
CA ALA A 395 -25.36 6.18 0.78
C ALA A 395 -24.28 5.32 0.09
N PHE A 396 -23.76 4.28 0.75
CA PHE A 396 -22.55 3.55 0.35
C PHE A 396 -22.71 2.03 0.31
N LYS A 397 -23.90 1.49 0.58
CA LYS A 397 -24.16 0.05 0.74
C LYS A 397 -23.39 -0.60 1.91
N SER A 398 -22.91 0.21 2.86
CA SER A 398 -22.23 -0.28 4.07
C SER A 398 -23.11 -1.24 4.88
N PRO A 399 -22.54 -2.27 5.51
CA PRO A 399 -23.28 -3.12 6.45
C PRO A 399 -23.85 -2.32 7.62
N ASN A 400 -25.06 -2.67 8.08
CA ASN A 400 -25.59 -2.13 9.33
C ASN A 400 -26.18 -3.21 10.23
N ALA A 401 -26.06 -3.01 11.51
CA ALA A 401 -26.46 -3.98 12.52
C ALA A 401 -27.99 -4.25 12.57
N CYS A 402 -28.82 -3.27 12.22
CA CYS A 402 -30.28 -3.41 12.33
C CYS A 402 -30.81 -4.50 11.40
N ASN A 403 -30.37 -4.48 10.15
CA ASN A 403 -30.85 -5.40 9.12
C ASN A 403 -30.25 -6.81 9.19
N LEU A 404 -29.31 -7.06 10.13
CA LEU A 404 -28.88 -8.43 10.46
C LEU A 404 -29.94 -9.24 11.21
N CYS A 405 -30.85 -8.55 11.93
CA CYS A 405 -31.96 -9.19 12.66
C CYS A 405 -33.32 -8.83 12.04
N HIS A 406 -33.52 -7.58 11.61
CA HIS A 406 -34.76 -7.12 10.95
C HIS A 406 -34.62 -7.33 9.44
N THR A 407 -34.60 -8.59 9.02
CA THR A 407 -34.39 -8.99 7.61
C THR A 407 -35.60 -8.68 6.72
N ASP A 408 -36.77 -8.47 7.32
CA ASP A 408 -38.03 -8.04 6.69
C ASP A 408 -38.12 -6.54 6.46
N ARG A 409 -37.12 -5.77 6.92
CA ARG A 409 -37.05 -4.31 6.83
C ARG A 409 -35.84 -3.86 6.03
N ASP A 410 -35.90 -2.63 5.49
CA ASP A 410 -34.80 -2.02 4.76
C ASP A 410 -33.98 -1.02 5.61
N ALA A 411 -32.92 -0.47 5.01
CA ALA A 411 -32.08 0.52 5.67
C ALA A 411 -32.81 1.86 5.89
N SER A 412 -33.86 2.17 5.09
CA SER A 412 -34.66 3.39 5.28
C SER A 412 -35.47 3.31 6.57
N TRP A 413 -36.09 2.16 6.83
CA TRP A 413 -36.75 1.90 8.10
C TRP A 413 -35.78 2.03 9.27
N ALA A 414 -34.61 1.41 9.19
CA ALA A 414 -33.61 1.47 10.25
C ALA A 414 -33.15 2.92 10.51
N ASN A 415 -32.92 3.70 9.43
CA ASN A 415 -32.52 5.11 9.54
C ASN A 415 -33.62 5.97 10.19
N LYS A 416 -34.89 5.72 9.84
CA LYS A 416 -36.02 6.40 10.50
C LYS A 416 -36.03 6.09 12.00
N LYS A 417 -35.91 4.82 12.40
CA LYS A 417 -35.90 4.41 13.82
C LYS A 417 -34.76 5.03 14.61
N VAL A 418 -33.56 5.01 14.06
CA VAL A 418 -32.41 5.63 14.71
C VAL A 418 -32.58 7.14 14.90
N ARG A 419 -33.19 7.84 13.95
CA ARG A 419 -33.50 9.28 14.08
C ARG A 419 -34.61 9.57 15.12
N GLU A 420 -35.60 8.70 15.21
CA GLU A 420 -36.65 8.79 16.25
C GLU A 420 -36.07 8.60 17.67
N TRP A 421 -35.06 7.74 17.83
CA TRP A 421 -34.47 7.41 19.14
C TRP A 421 -33.40 8.40 19.62
N ARG A 422 -32.91 9.28 18.74
CA ARG A 422 -31.77 10.15 19.03
C ARG A 422 -32.08 11.61 18.70
N SER A 423 -31.97 12.46 19.72
CA SER A 423 -32.11 13.91 19.55
C SER A 423 -30.97 14.55 18.75
N ARG A 424 -29.78 13.92 18.74
CA ARG A 424 -28.62 14.39 18.02
C ARG A 424 -28.37 13.50 16.79
N ASP A 425 -28.14 14.10 15.63
CA ASP A 425 -27.71 13.38 14.43
C ASP A 425 -26.24 12.98 14.53
N TYR A 426 -25.97 11.83 15.14
CA TYR A 426 -24.62 11.27 15.25
C TYR A 426 -24.11 10.67 13.94
N GLN A 427 -25.00 10.42 12.96
CA GLN A 427 -24.62 9.86 11.67
C GLN A 427 -24.00 10.93 10.74
N ALA A 428 -24.34 12.19 10.88
CA ALA A 428 -23.84 13.28 10.03
C ALA A 428 -22.30 13.37 9.98
N PRO A 429 -21.55 13.29 11.09
CA PRO A 429 -20.09 13.27 11.06
C PRO A 429 -19.52 12.01 10.35
N ILE A 430 -20.17 10.85 10.49
CA ILE A 430 -19.77 9.61 9.82
C ILE A 430 -19.92 9.78 8.31
N LEU A 431 -21.10 10.21 7.87
CA LEU A 431 -21.39 10.46 6.44
C LEU A 431 -20.45 11.50 5.84
N ARG A 432 -20.15 12.59 6.56
CA ARG A 432 -19.24 13.63 6.07
C ARG A 432 -17.87 13.05 5.75
N ARG A 433 -17.27 12.26 6.66
CA ARG A 433 -15.96 11.62 6.45
C ARG A 433 -16.02 10.58 5.32
N ALA A 434 -17.03 9.72 5.34
CA ALA A 434 -17.21 8.69 4.33
C ALA A 434 -17.33 9.27 2.91
N ARG A 435 -18.07 10.39 2.75
CA ARG A 435 -18.17 11.08 1.44
C ARG A 435 -16.85 11.59 0.92
N LEU A 436 -15.89 11.95 1.79
CA LEU A 436 -14.54 12.35 1.36
C LEU A 436 -13.76 11.15 0.81
N ILE A 437 -13.82 10.00 1.49
CA ILE A 437 -13.19 8.75 1.01
C ILE A 437 -13.82 8.32 -0.32
N GLU A 438 -15.15 8.30 -0.39
CA GLU A 438 -15.87 7.91 -1.61
C GLU A 438 -15.53 8.81 -2.81
N ALA A 439 -15.51 10.13 -2.61
CA ALA A 439 -15.11 11.09 -3.63
C ALA A 439 -13.66 10.88 -4.07
N ALA A 440 -12.74 10.70 -3.12
CA ALA A 440 -11.33 10.48 -3.41
C ALA A 440 -11.10 9.16 -4.18
N ARG A 441 -11.77 8.06 -3.82
CA ARG A 441 -11.73 6.79 -4.55
C ARG A 441 -12.24 6.91 -5.99
N LYS A 442 -13.26 7.76 -6.21
CA LYS A 442 -13.82 8.06 -7.55
C LYS A 442 -13.02 9.11 -8.32
N ARG A 443 -11.93 9.65 -7.74
CA ARG A 443 -11.17 10.78 -8.28
C ARG A 443 -12.04 12.03 -8.53
N ASP A 444 -13.10 12.18 -7.73
CA ASP A 444 -13.93 13.41 -7.72
C ASP A 444 -13.24 14.47 -6.85
N TRP A 445 -12.45 15.31 -7.50
CA TRP A 445 -11.68 16.38 -6.85
C TRP A 445 -12.50 17.66 -6.64
N SER A 446 -13.81 17.70 -6.94
CA SER A 446 -14.67 18.82 -6.61
C SER A 446 -14.69 19.10 -5.09
N ARG A 447 -14.44 18.07 -4.28
CA ARG A 447 -14.38 18.14 -2.83
C ARG A 447 -12.94 18.22 -2.26
N LEU A 448 -11.97 18.54 -3.11
CA LEU A 448 -10.56 18.61 -2.68
C LEU A 448 -10.36 19.52 -1.45
N GLN A 449 -10.99 20.70 -1.44
CA GLN A 449 -10.84 21.61 -0.30
C GLN A 449 -11.33 21.02 1.02
N ASP A 450 -12.42 20.28 1.00
CA ASP A 450 -12.96 19.61 2.19
C ASP A 450 -11.99 18.52 2.69
N MET A 451 -11.38 17.76 1.75
CA MET A 451 -10.38 16.73 2.07
C MET A 451 -9.15 17.35 2.73
N LEU A 452 -8.62 18.45 2.17
CA LEU A 452 -7.46 19.16 2.72
C LEU A 452 -7.75 19.76 4.09
N THR A 453 -8.93 20.36 4.26
CA THR A 453 -9.39 20.89 5.56
C THR A 453 -9.50 19.77 6.61
N TYR A 454 -10.02 18.60 6.20
CA TYR A 454 -10.12 17.46 7.11
C TYR A 454 -8.73 16.93 7.54
N ILE A 455 -7.79 16.77 6.61
CA ILE A 455 -6.39 16.34 6.91
C ILE A 455 -5.74 17.29 7.93
N GLN A 456 -6.00 18.57 7.84
CA GLN A 456 -5.44 19.60 8.73
C GLN A 456 -6.22 19.78 10.05
N SER A 457 -7.39 19.16 10.20
CA SER A 457 -8.24 19.29 11.39
C SER A 457 -7.62 18.66 12.63
N LYS A 458 -7.79 19.30 13.79
CA LYS A 458 -7.39 18.72 15.09
C LYS A 458 -8.24 17.50 15.48
N GLU A 459 -9.47 17.41 14.97
CA GLU A 459 -10.42 16.32 15.24
C GLU A 459 -10.31 15.18 14.24
N ARG A 460 -9.31 15.21 13.35
CA ARG A 460 -9.12 14.19 12.35
C ARG A 460 -8.87 12.80 12.94
N ASP A 461 -9.39 11.80 12.27
CA ASP A 461 -9.10 10.40 12.53
C ASP A 461 -7.86 9.99 11.72
N GLU A 462 -6.92 9.25 12.31
CA GLU A 462 -5.67 8.86 11.65
C GLU A 462 -5.91 7.94 10.44
N ILE A 463 -6.88 7.01 10.51
CA ILE A 463 -7.19 6.10 9.42
C ILE A 463 -7.75 6.87 8.22
N TYR A 464 -8.74 7.77 8.46
CA TYR A 464 -9.29 8.61 7.39
C TYR A 464 -8.24 9.56 6.79
N SER A 465 -7.40 10.17 7.61
CA SER A 465 -6.36 11.10 7.13
C SER A 465 -5.31 10.37 6.30
N THR A 466 -4.84 9.22 6.75
CA THR A 466 -3.91 8.37 6.00
C THR A 466 -4.50 7.98 4.65
N SER A 467 -5.74 7.48 4.66
CA SER A 467 -6.43 7.08 3.43
C SER A 467 -6.58 8.23 2.43
N LEU A 468 -6.97 9.41 2.90
CA LEU A 468 -7.09 10.59 2.03
C LEU A 468 -5.74 11.00 1.45
N ILE A 469 -4.66 11.01 2.24
CA ILE A 469 -3.32 11.35 1.75
C ILE A 469 -2.88 10.36 0.67
N ARG A 470 -3.09 9.05 0.89
CA ARG A 470 -2.77 8.00 -0.09
C ARG A 470 -3.58 8.15 -1.38
N LEU A 471 -4.88 8.39 -1.27
CA LEU A 471 -5.78 8.60 -2.42
C LEU A 471 -5.47 9.89 -3.19
N LEU A 472 -5.00 10.94 -2.52
CA LEU A 472 -4.55 12.18 -3.16
C LEU A 472 -3.32 12.01 -4.06
N GLY A 473 -2.67 10.85 -4.06
CA GLY A 473 -1.69 10.48 -5.08
C GLY A 473 -2.22 10.61 -6.50
N GLY A 474 -3.51 10.30 -6.73
CA GLY A 474 -4.18 10.46 -8.03
C GLY A 474 -4.69 11.87 -8.35
N CYS A 475 -4.44 12.87 -7.50
CA CYS A 475 -4.89 14.25 -7.70
C CYS A 475 -3.76 15.10 -8.28
N GLU A 476 -3.97 15.73 -9.45
CA GLU A 476 -2.96 16.58 -10.11
C GLU A 476 -2.87 18.01 -9.55
N SER A 477 -3.77 18.40 -8.64
CA SER A 477 -3.79 19.75 -8.09
C SER A 477 -2.69 20.01 -7.08
N ASP A 478 -1.84 21.03 -7.33
CA ASP A 478 -0.79 21.45 -6.40
C ASP A 478 -1.31 21.99 -5.06
N ARG A 479 -2.60 22.31 -4.98
CA ARG A 479 -3.24 22.74 -3.74
C ARG A 479 -3.15 21.72 -2.60
N LYS A 480 -2.87 20.44 -2.92
CA LYS A 480 -2.72 19.37 -1.93
C LYS A 480 -1.43 19.48 -1.10
N TRP A 481 -0.35 20.04 -1.66
CA TRP A 481 0.99 19.97 -1.09
C TRP A 481 1.13 20.62 0.29
N PRO A 482 0.56 21.82 0.57
CA PRO A 482 0.67 22.40 1.91
C PRO A 482 0.05 21.54 3.01
N ALA A 483 -1.08 20.88 2.74
CA ALA A 483 -1.73 20.00 3.69
C ALA A 483 -0.93 18.70 3.93
N ILE A 484 -0.38 18.11 2.86
CA ILE A 484 0.46 16.91 2.94
C ILE A 484 1.77 17.22 3.66
N LEU A 485 2.42 18.36 3.34
CA LEU A 485 3.63 18.80 4.05
C LEU A 485 3.37 19.02 5.55
N GLY A 486 2.24 19.63 5.90
CA GLY A 486 1.80 19.79 7.28
C GLY A 486 1.60 18.46 8.00
N ALA A 487 1.16 17.41 7.29
CA ALA A 487 0.90 16.08 7.83
C ALA A 487 2.19 15.33 8.25
N LEU A 488 3.39 15.74 7.81
CA LEU A 488 4.66 15.23 8.36
C LEU A 488 4.84 15.51 9.86
N LYS A 489 4.09 16.44 10.43
CA LYS A 489 4.11 16.78 11.85
C LYS A 489 2.97 16.14 12.64
N ASP A 490 2.24 15.20 12.04
CA ASP A 490 1.15 14.53 12.71
C ASP A 490 1.63 13.69 13.89
N ARG A 491 0.80 13.57 14.92
CA ARG A 491 1.05 12.67 16.06
C ARG A 491 1.10 11.19 15.67
N SER A 492 0.36 10.79 14.62
CA SER A 492 0.31 9.42 14.14
C SER A 492 1.45 9.13 13.17
N PRO A 493 2.30 8.12 13.43
CA PRO A 493 3.33 7.70 12.48
C PRO A 493 2.74 7.21 11.15
N LEU A 494 1.53 6.67 11.17
CA LEU A 494 0.84 6.22 9.96
C LEU A 494 0.51 7.40 9.02
N VAL A 495 0.06 8.53 9.59
CA VAL A 495 -0.20 9.76 8.82
C VAL A 495 1.10 10.37 8.32
N ARG A 496 2.15 10.43 9.17
CA ARG A 496 3.47 10.95 8.78
C ARG A 496 4.09 10.12 7.65
N SER A 497 3.96 8.79 7.71
CA SER A 497 4.49 7.90 6.67
C SER A 497 3.79 8.09 5.33
N ALA A 498 2.45 8.21 5.33
CA ALA A 498 1.68 8.48 4.12
C ALA A 498 2.06 9.85 3.51
N ALA A 499 2.27 10.86 4.35
CA ALA A 499 2.73 12.17 3.91
C ALA A 499 4.13 12.09 3.28
N ALA A 500 5.09 11.44 3.93
CA ALA A 500 6.45 11.27 3.41
C ALA A 500 6.42 10.55 2.03
N SER A 501 5.64 9.49 1.91
CA SER A 501 5.46 8.77 0.65
C SER A 501 4.88 9.65 -0.46
N ALA A 502 3.83 10.43 -0.16
CA ALA A 502 3.18 11.28 -1.16
C ALA A 502 4.09 12.42 -1.65
N LEU A 503 4.95 12.94 -0.77
CA LEU A 503 5.86 14.06 -1.06
C LEU A 503 6.98 13.73 -2.05
N GLN A 504 7.21 12.45 -2.39
CA GLN A 504 8.15 12.11 -3.48
C GLN A 504 7.77 12.75 -4.81
N PHE A 505 6.49 13.02 -5.04
CA PHE A 505 5.96 13.62 -6.27
C PHE A 505 5.74 15.15 -6.17
N CYS A 506 6.06 15.77 -5.03
CA CYS A 506 5.89 17.21 -4.85
C CYS A 506 6.96 17.97 -5.65
N PRO A 507 6.58 18.93 -6.51
CA PRO A 507 7.55 19.66 -7.33
C PRO A 507 8.35 20.73 -6.55
N ASP A 508 7.96 21.07 -5.31
CA ASP A 508 8.64 22.08 -4.51
C ASP A 508 9.98 21.56 -3.97
N PRO A 509 11.14 22.16 -4.32
CA PRO A 509 12.44 21.76 -3.81
C PRO A 509 12.56 21.82 -2.28
N LYS A 510 11.82 22.71 -1.63
CA LYS A 510 11.82 22.88 -0.16
C LYS A 510 11.31 21.67 0.60
N VAL A 511 10.63 20.76 -0.08
CA VAL A 511 10.19 19.48 0.50
C VAL A 511 11.38 18.61 0.88
N GLY A 512 12.54 18.77 0.24
CA GLY A 512 13.76 18.05 0.56
C GLY A 512 14.13 18.12 2.04
N ASP A 513 14.22 19.33 2.59
CA ASP A 513 14.55 19.55 4.02
C ASP A 513 13.53 18.87 4.96
N ALA A 514 12.26 18.86 4.58
CA ALA A 514 11.22 18.21 5.38
C ALA A 514 11.33 16.68 5.33
N LEU A 515 11.68 16.11 4.17
CA LEU A 515 11.92 14.67 4.02
C LEU A 515 13.20 14.22 4.74
N VAL A 516 14.28 15.05 4.72
CA VAL A 516 15.48 14.78 5.51
C VAL A 516 15.15 14.73 7.00
N LYS A 517 14.34 15.66 7.50
CA LYS A 517 13.84 15.59 8.90
C LYS A 517 12.99 14.35 9.15
N ALA A 518 12.18 13.91 8.21
CA ALA A 518 11.38 12.68 8.34
C ALA A 518 12.26 11.41 8.33
N ALA A 519 13.45 11.43 7.75
CA ALA A 519 14.42 10.35 7.87
C ALA A 519 15.00 10.20 9.29
N TRP A 520 14.81 11.19 10.17
CA TRP A 520 15.14 11.15 11.61
C TRP A 520 13.96 10.75 12.50
N ASP A 521 12.82 10.37 11.92
CA ASP A 521 11.62 10.00 12.70
C ASP A 521 11.92 8.82 13.65
N GLU A 522 11.26 8.83 14.80
CA GLU A 522 11.38 7.74 15.77
C GLU A 522 10.83 6.40 15.25
N TYR A 523 9.86 6.43 14.31
CA TYR A 523 9.24 5.25 13.74
C TYR A 523 9.88 4.85 12.40
N ARG A 524 10.24 3.57 12.27
CA ARG A 524 10.84 3.00 11.05
C ARG A 524 9.99 3.23 9.81
N ILE A 525 8.67 3.06 9.88
CA ILE A 525 7.78 3.26 8.73
C ILE A 525 7.90 4.67 8.12
N VAL A 526 8.12 5.70 8.95
CA VAL A 526 8.28 7.07 8.47
C VAL A 526 9.65 7.24 7.81
N ARG A 527 10.72 6.74 8.45
CA ARG A 527 12.09 6.78 7.91
C ARG A 527 12.19 6.09 6.55
N ILE A 528 11.62 4.88 6.42
CA ILE A 528 11.56 4.12 5.15
C ILE A 528 10.87 4.93 4.04
N ARG A 529 9.74 5.57 4.34
CA ARG A 529 8.99 6.35 3.34
C ARG A 529 9.72 7.65 2.99
N ALA A 530 10.41 8.26 3.94
CA ALA A 530 11.26 9.41 3.69
C ALA A 530 12.47 9.04 2.80
N ALA A 531 13.15 7.93 3.08
CA ALA A 531 14.26 7.42 2.26
C ALA A 531 13.83 7.11 0.82
N MET A 532 12.68 6.44 0.66
CA MET A 532 12.08 6.19 -0.65
C MET A 532 11.82 7.50 -1.41
N ALA A 533 11.25 8.52 -0.75
CA ALA A 533 10.98 9.80 -1.38
C ALA A 533 12.25 10.59 -1.73
N LEU A 534 13.29 10.49 -0.89
CA LEU A 534 14.60 11.13 -1.12
C LEU A 534 15.38 10.45 -2.25
N SER A 535 15.22 9.14 -2.47
CA SER A 535 15.90 8.44 -3.57
C SER A 535 15.52 8.98 -4.95
N ALA A 536 14.31 9.54 -5.08
CA ALA A 536 13.85 10.21 -6.30
C ALA A 536 14.34 11.67 -6.45
N ARG A 537 15.20 12.15 -5.54
CA ARG A 537 15.64 13.55 -5.44
C ARG A 537 17.17 13.67 -5.29
N PRO A 538 17.95 13.23 -6.28
CA PRO A 538 19.42 13.25 -6.21
C PRO A 538 20.01 14.69 -6.14
N GLU A 539 19.23 15.71 -6.45
CA GLU A 539 19.62 17.11 -6.38
C GLU A 539 19.75 17.65 -4.95
N ILE A 540 19.21 16.96 -3.94
CA ILE A 540 19.26 17.40 -2.55
C ILE A 540 20.68 17.24 -2.02
N ARG A 541 21.27 18.34 -1.57
CA ARG A 541 22.57 18.32 -0.90
C ARG A 541 22.37 18.11 0.60
N LEU A 542 23.04 17.09 1.13
CA LEU A 542 23.01 16.69 2.52
C LEU A 542 24.34 17.06 3.18
N ASP A 543 24.31 17.52 4.43
CA ASP A 543 25.49 17.55 5.26
C ASP A 543 25.90 16.11 5.66
N GLU A 544 27.10 15.95 6.28
CA GLU A 544 27.62 14.63 6.63
C GLU A 544 26.73 13.85 7.60
N LYS A 545 26.09 14.55 8.54
CA LYS A 545 25.21 13.96 9.53
C LYS A 545 23.92 13.44 8.90
N ASP A 546 23.28 14.27 8.08
CA ASP A 546 22.05 13.93 7.35
C ASP A 546 22.31 12.84 6.31
N GLN A 547 23.49 12.85 5.66
CA GLN A 547 23.89 11.80 4.73
C GLN A 547 23.95 10.43 5.41
N LYS A 548 24.56 10.33 6.59
CA LYS A 548 24.60 9.09 7.38
C LYS A 548 23.21 8.60 7.77
N GLN A 549 22.35 9.52 8.20
CA GLN A 549 20.98 9.16 8.59
C GLN A 549 20.12 8.73 7.41
N VAL A 550 20.20 9.43 6.29
CA VAL A 550 19.49 9.05 5.06
C VAL A 550 20.00 7.71 4.53
N ALA A 551 21.31 7.44 4.63
CA ALA A 551 21.87 6.13 4.29
C ALA A 551 21.28 5.03 5.19
N PHE A 552 21.25 5.22 6.51
CA PHE A 552 20.61 4.28 7.46
C PHE A 552 19.13 4.03 7.11
N ALA A 553 18.35 5.10 6.87
CA ALA A 553 16.95 4.95 6.50
C ALA A 553 16.77 4.26 5.12
N SER A 554 17.76 4.41 4.21
CA SER A 554 17.76 3.72 2.92
C SER A 554 18.08 2.22 3.06
N GLU A 555 18.94 1.84 3.99
CA GLU A 555 19.17 0.44 4.36
C GLU A 555 17.89 -0.17 4.93
N GLU A 556 17.21 0.51 5.88
CA GLU A 556 15.90 0.05 6.38
C GLU A 556 14.85 -0.08 5.26
N TYR A 557 14.89 0.80 4.24
CA TYR A 557 13.99 0.69 3.08
C TYR A 557 14.30 -0.56 2.25
N LEU A 558 15.55 -0.82 1.94
CA LEU A 558 15.95 -2.03 1.20
C LEU A 558 15.62 -3.30 1.98
N ASP A 559 15.88 -3.33 3.29
CA ASP A 559 15.51 -4.43 4.17
C ASP A 559 14.00 -4.69 4.15
N SER A 560 13.19 -3.62 4.07
CA SER A 560 11.75 -3.76 3.99
C SER A 560 11.28 -4.40 2.67
N LEU A 561 12.00 -4.19 1.58
CA LEU A 561 11.73 -4.86 0.30
C LEU A 561 12.15 -6.34 0.34
N ILE A 562 13.29 -6.64 0.97
CA ILE A 562 13.77 -8.02 1.14
C ILE A 562 12.90 -8.82 2.12
N SER A 563 12.09 -8.17 2.96
CA SER A 563 11.18 -8.87 3.87
C SER A 563 10.15 -9.75 3.15
N ARG A 564 9.89 -9.49 1.86
CA ARG A 564 9.05 -10.25 0.95
C ARG A 564 9.81 -10.61 -0.33
N PRO A 565 10.79 -11.52 -0.23
CA PRO A 565 11.65 -11.89 -1.37
C PRO A 565 10.89 -12.64 -2.48
N ASP A 566 9.71 -13.15 -2.19
CA ASP A 566 8.80 -13.82 -3.10
C ASP A 566 7.76 -12.89 -3.74
N ASP A 567 7.79 -11.59 -3.44
CA ASP A 567 6.87 -10.59 -3.98
C ASP A 567 7.50 -9.81 -5.13
N TRP A 568 6.92 -9.90 -6.31
CA TRP A 568 7.42 -9.19 -7.49
C TRP A 568 7.49 -7.67 -7.31
N ALA A 569 6.52 -7.08 -6.58
CA ALA A 569 6.47 -5.65 -6.34
C ALA A 569 7.65 -5.18 -5.47
N SER A 570 8.12 -6.01 -4.55
CA SER A 570 9.32 -5.75 -3.76
C SER A 570 10.57 -5.61 -4.65
N HIS A 571 10.77 -6.56 -5.57
CA HIS A 571 11.88 -6.49 -6.54
C HIS A 571 11.71 -5.35 -7.55
N TYR A 572 10.50 -5.07 -8.00
CA TYR A 572 10.21 -3.93 -8.87
C TYR A 572 10.56 -2.59 -8.20
N ASN A 573 10.18 -2.42 -6.93
CA ASN A 573 10.51 -1.22 -6.17
C ASN A 573 12.02 -1.11 -5.87
N MET A 574 12.69 -2.24 -5.64
CA MET A 574 14.15 -2.29 -5.50
C MET A 574 14.85 -1.86 -6.79
N GLY A 575 14.37 -2.35 -7.93
CA GLY A 575 14.86 -1.94 -9.25
C GLY A 575 14.67 -0.44 -9.48
N ASN A 576 13.51 0.13 -9.12
CA ASN A 576 13.25 1.57 -9.21
C ASN A 576 14.20 2.39 -8.31
N TYR A 577 14.49 1.90 -7.11
CA TYR A 577 15.44 2.55 -6.20
C TYR A 577 16.85 2.60 -6.81
N PHE A 578 17.35 1.49 -7.35
CA PHE A 578 18.67 1.44 -7.98
C PHE A 578 18.72 2.25 -9.27
N LEU A 579 17.67 2.19 -10.09
CA LEU A 579 17.55 2.98 -11.33
C LEU A 579 17.63 4.49 -11.04
N ALA A 580 16.91 4.96 -10.02
CA ALA A 580 16.92 6.38 -9.61
C ALA A 580 18.30 6.85 -9.10
N ARG A 581 19.14 5.95 -8.62
CA ARG A 581 20.52 6.21 -8.17
C ARG A 581 21.58 6.00 -9.25
N GLY A 582 21.17 5.56 -10.45
CA GLY A 582 22.08 5.25 -11.57
C GLY A 582 22.83 3.93 -11.42
N ASP A 583 22.48 3.10 -10.43
CA ASP A 583 23.02 1.73 -10.30
C ASP A 583 22.24 0.79 -11.25
N LEU A 584 22.59 0.88 -12.52
CA LEU A 584 21.90 0.16 -13.59
C LEU A 584 22.06 -1.36 -13.50
N PRO A 585 23.24 -1.92 -13.14
CA PRO A 585 23.38 -3.36 -12.96
C PRO A 585 22.46 -3.93 -11.88
N SER A 586 22.40 -3.32 -10.69
CA SER A 586 21.53 -3.74 -9.61
C SER A 586 20.04 -3.59 -9.97
N ALA A 587 19.70 -2.51 -10.72
CA ALA A 587 18.35 -2.30 -11.23
C ALA A 587 17.92 -3.42 -12.18
N LEU A 588 18.77 -3.81 -13.12
CA LEU A 588 18.50 -4.90 -14.07
C LEU A 588 18.29 -6.24 -13.38
N VAL A 589 19.12 -6.57 -12.38
CA VAL A 589 18.92 -7.79 -11.57
C VAL A 589 17.55 -7.79 -10.90
N ALA A 590 17.22 -6.71 -10.21
CA ALA A 590 15.97 -6.61 -9.48
C ALA A 590 14.73 -6.67 -10.43
N PHE A 591 14.73 -5.94 -11.54
CA PHE A 591 13.63 -6.00 -12.51
C PHE A 591 13.52 -7.37 -13.19
N THR A 592 14.64 -8.05 -13.43
CA THR A 592 14.64 -9.41 -14.00
C THR A 592 13.96 -10.40 -13.05
N VAL A 593 14.24 -10.33 -11.74
CA VAL A 593 13.54 -11.14 -10.76
C VAL A 593 12.04 -10.78 -10.73
N ALA A 594 11.71 -9.48 -10.73
CA ALA A 594 10.32 -9.03 -10.76
C ALA A 594 9.56 -9.60 -11.96
N SER A 595 10.16 -9.59 -13.16
CA SER A 595 9.51 -10.13 -14.37
C SER A 595 9.33 -11.65 -14.34
N LYS A 596 10.25 -12.38 -13.70
CA LYS A 596 10.11 -13.84 -13.49
C LYS A 596 8.97 -14.16 -12.50
N LEU A 597 8.81 -13.35 -11.45
CA LEU A 597 7.79 -13.56 -10.42
C LEU A 597 6.38 -13.19 -10.89
N GLU A 598 6.27 -12.21 -11.79
CA GLU A 598 5.01 -11.75 -12.37
C GLU A 598 5.13 -11.66 -13.91
N PRO A 599 5.11 -12.80 -14.59
CA PRO A 599 5.32 -12.84 -16.05
C PRO A 599 4.16 -12.23 -16.85
N LYS A 600 3.02 -11.96 -16.22
CA LYS A 600 1.86 -11.30 -16.84
C LYS A 600 1.98 -9.75 -16.78
N SER A 601 2.97 -9.19 -16.09
CA SER A 601 3.18 -7.74 -15.99
C SER A 601 4.23 -7.25 -16.98
N ALA A 602 3.86 -6.29 -17.81
CA ALA A 602 4.80 -5.60 -18.71
C ALA A 602 5.72 -4.60 -17.97
N LEU A 603 5.37 -4.13 -16.80
CA LEU A 603 6.06 -3.05 -16.07
C LEU A 603 7.55 -3.32 -15.81
N PRO A 604 7.96 -4.50 -15.30
CA PRO A 604 9.40 -4.77 -15.12
C PRO A 604 10.18 -4.73 -16.42
N LEU A 605 9.61 -5.24 -17.52
CA LEU A 605 10.24 -5.27 -18.84
C LEU A 605 10.42 -3.87 -19.42
N VAL A 606 9.44 -2.98 -19.22
CA VAL A 606 9.56 -1.56 -19.57
C VAL A 606 10.73 -0.92 -18.81
N ASN A 607 10.87 -1.17 -17.53
CA ASN A 607 11.95 -0.57 -16.74
C ASN A 607 13.33 -1.19 -17.07
N ILE A 608 13.40 -2.48 -17.43
CA ILE A 608 14.60 -3.10 -18.02
C ILE A 608 15.02 -2.35 -19.29
N SER A 609 14.06 -2.00 -20.16
CA SER A 609 14.36 -1.24 -21.38
C SER A 609 14.95 0.14 -21.06
N ILE A 610 14.43 0.83 -20.04
CA ILE A 610 14.95 2.13 -19.61
C ILE A 610 16.40 1.99 -19.10
N ALA A 611 16.68 0.96 -18.30
CA ALA A 611 18.03 0.70 -17.83
C ALA A 611 19.01 0.41 -18.97
N TYR A 612 18.63 -0.42 -19.95
CA TYR A 612 19.46 -0.67 -21.14
C TYR A 612 19.65 0.56 -22.02
N ALA A 613 18.61 1.38 -22.19
CA ALA A 613 18.74 2.64 -22.92
C ALA A 613 19.73 3.61 -22.23
N GLN A 614 19.72 3.69 -20.90
CA GLN A 614 20.70 4.48 -20.14
C GLN A 614 22.13 3.92 -20.23
N LEU A 615 22.30 2.62 -20.44
CA LEU A 615 23.60 1.98 -20.73
C LEU A 615 24.06 2.19 -22.18
N GLY A 616 23.21 2.75 -23.05
CA GLY A 616 23.49 2.88 -24.49
C GLY A 616 23.27 1.57 -25.30
N GLU A 617 22.64 0.55 -24.67
CA GLU A 617 22.40 -0.76 -25.28
C GLU A 617 21.04 -0.78 -25.99
N SER A 618 20.89 0.03 -27.04
CA SER A 618 19.60 0.28 -27.71
C SER A 618 18.90 -0.98 -28.22
N GLU A 619 19.67 -1.98 -28.71
CA GLU A 619 19.11 -3.25 -29.20
C GLU A 619 18.47 -4.06 -28.06
N ARG A 620 19.14 -4.14 -26.90
CA ARG A 620 18.57 -4.80 -25.70
C ARG A 620 17.35 -4.05 -25.16
N ALA A 621 17.38 -2.72 -25.20
CA ALA A 621 16.22 -1.90 -24.82
C ALA A 621 15.02 -2.21 -25.74
N GLU A 622 15.21 -2.28 -27.05
CA GLU A 622 14.17 -2.61 -28.02
C GLU A 622 13.60 -4.02 -27.79
N ASN A 623 14.48 -5.02 -27.58
CA ASN A 623 14.03 -6.39 -27.31
C ASN A 623 13.18 -6.47 -26.05
N SER A 624 13.59 -5.78 -24.97
CA SER A 624 12.82 -5.72 -23.71
C SER A 624 11.44 -5.08 -23.91
N LEU A 625 11.33 -4.03 -24.76
CA LEU A 625 10.04 -3.42 -25.08
C LEU A 625 9.18 -4.31 -25.98
N ARG A 626 9.77 -5.07 -26.89
CA ARG A 626 9.02 -6.07 -27.68
C ARG A 626 8.46 -7.18 -26.78
N ASP A 627 9.24 -7.61 -25.79
CA ASP A 627 8.78 -8.58 -24.81
C ASP A 627 7.65 -7.99 -23.94
N ALA A 628 7.77 -6.74 -23.51
CA ALA A 628 6.71 -6.04 -22.80
C ALA A 628 5.40 -5.95 -23.60
N LEU A 629 5.50 -5.61 -24.90
CA LEU A 629 4.34 -5.54 -25.81
C LEU A 629 3.78 -6.92 -26.18
N ARG A 630 4.55 -8.00 -26.05
CA ARG A 630 4.05 -9.36 -26.20
C ARG A 630 3.22 -9.79 -24.98
N VAL A 631 3.64 -9.36 -23.78
CA VAL A 631 2.90 -9.59 -22.53
C VAL A 631 1.63 -8.76 -22.49
N ASP A 632 1.74 -7.47 -22.81
CA ASP A 632 0.61 -6.51 -22.81
C ASP A 632 0.72 -5.60 -24.04
N PRO A 633 0.03 -5.98 -25.14
CA PRO A 633 0.02 -5.16 -26.37
C PRO A 633 -0.58 -3.77 -26.18
N ASP A 634 -1.43 -3.61 -25.17
CA ASP A 634 -2.17 -2.39 -24.87
C ASP A 634 -1.44 -1.50 -23.86
N SER A 635 -0.28 -1.92 -23.34
CA SER A 635 0.54 -1.13 -22.41
C SER A 635 0.89 0.24 -23.01
N ALA A 636 0.33 1.29 -22.43
CA ALA A 636 0.62 2.67 -22.83
C ALA A 636 2.09 3.02 -22.58
N GLU A 637 2.66 2.56 -21.47
CA GLU A 637 4.03 2.79 -21.07
C GLU A 637 5.03 2.11 -22.02
N ALA A 638 4.78 0.86 -22.41
CA ALA A 638 5.62 0.15 -23.35
C ALA A 638 5.60 0.80 -24.74
N ASN A 639 4.40 1.15 -25.23
CA ASN A 639 4.24 1.86 -26.50
C ASN A 639 4.92 3.25 -26.44
N PHE A 640 4.79 3.98 -25.35
CA PHE A 640 5.45 5.28 -25.19
C PHE A 640 6.99 5.16 -25.24
N ASN A 641 7.57 4.22 -24.48
CA ASN A 641 9.01 4.04 -24.46
C ASN A 641 9.54 3.50 -25.81
N MET A 642 8.79 2.65 -26.51
CA MET A 642 9.12 2.25 -27.88
C MET A 642 9.13 3.45 -28.84
N GLY A 643 8.14 4.35 -28.71
CA GLY A 643 8.09 5.60 -29.47
C GLY A 643 9.30 6.51 -29.21
N LEU A 644 9.77 6.63 -27.96
CA LEU A 644 10.98 7.36 -27.61
C LEU A 644 12.22 6.73 -28.27
N LEU A 645 12.37 5.42 -28.15
CA LEU A 645 13.50 4.69 -28.72
C LEU A 645 13.54 4.82 -30.26
N LYS A 646 12.39 4.71 -30.93
CA LYS A 646 12.28 4.91 -32.39
C LYS A 646 12.61 6.35 -32.81
N ALA A 647 12.19 7.34 -32.03
CA ALA A 647 12.55 8.73 -32.26
C ALA A 647 14.06 8.98 -32.12
N GLU A 648 14.73 8.34 -31.16
CA GLU A 648 16.18 8.39 -30.97
C GLU A 648 16.92 7.72 -32.14
N GLN A 649 16.41 6.59 -32.65
CA GLN A 649 16.89 5.90 -33.83
C GLN A 649 16.61 6.68 -35.13
N LYS A 650 15.90 7.82 -35.09
CA LYS A 650 15.45 8.65 -36.21
C LYS A 650 14.39 7.97 -37.10
N ASP A 651 13.78 6.91 -36.64
CA ASP A 651 12.60 6.30 -37.24
C ASP A 651 11.36 7.05 -36.79
N LEU A 652 11.11 8.20 -37.42
CA LEU A 652 10.04 9.14 -37.02
C LEU A 652 8.65 8.58 -37.35
N GLN A 653 8.52 7.70 -38.32
CA GLN A 653 7.26 7.09 -38.70
C GLN A 653 6.79 6.08 -37.66
N ASP A 654 7.66 5.19 -37.21
CA ASP A 654 7.36 4.26 -36.14
C ASP A 654 7.22 4.98 -34.81
N ALA A 655 8.02 6.03 -34.53
CA ALA A 655 7.86 6.85 -33.33
C ALA A 655 6.43 7.45 -33.24
N GLU A 656 5.92 8.03 -34.35
CA GLU A 656 4.55 8.55 -34.39
C GLU A 656 3.52 7.45 -34.13
N ARG A 657 3.67 6.30 -34.79
CA ARG A 657 2.77 5.15 -34.62
C ARG A 657 2.68 4.73 -33.15
N TYR A 658 3.82 4.58 -32.48
CA TYR A 658 3.85 4.12 -31.09
C TYR A 658 3.35 5.18 -30.12
N PHE A 659 3.62 6.48 -30.30
CA PHE A 659 3.02 7.53 -29.47
C PHE A 659 1.49 7.58 -29.62
N ARG A 660 0.97 7.35 -30.83
CA ARG A 660 -0.48 7.27 -31.05
C ARG A 660 -1.09 6.03 -30.38
N LEU A 661 -0.40 4.89 -30.37
CA LEU A 661 -0.82 3.69 -29.63
C LEU A 661 -0.83 3.98 -28.12
N ALA A 662 0.21 4.60 -27.59
CA ALA A 662 0.23 4.99 -26.17
C ALA A 662 -0.98 5.87 -25.81
N LEU A 663 -1.33 6.85 -26.65
CA LEU A 663 -2.48 7.74 -26.43
C LEU A 663 -3.83 7.05 -26.67
N LYS A 664 -3.90 6.01 -27.49
CA LYS A 664 -5.09 5.19 -27.67
C LYS A 664 -5.46 4.48 -26.36
N HIS A 665 -4.46 3.92 -25.66
CA HIS A 665 -4.66 3.15 -24.43
C HIS A 665 -4.65 4.01 -23.16
N ASN A 666 -3.90 5.14 -23.18
CA ASN A 666 -3.96 6.16 -22.14
C ASN A 666 -4.14 7.55 -22.75
N PRO A 667 -5.40 7.99 -23.02
CA PRO A 667 -5.68 9.27 -23.70
C PRO A 667 -5.19 10.52 -22.97
N GLN A 668 -4.88 10.42 -21.67
CA GLN A 668 -4.39 11.52 -20.84
C GLN A 668 -2.89 11.43 -20.54
N MET A 669 -2.14 10.59 -21.24
CA MET A 669 -0.69 10.47 -21.09
C MET A 669 0.02 11.72 -21.61
N ALA A 670 0.26 12.69 -20.72
CA ALA A 670 0.82 14.00 -21.04
C ALA A 670 2.15 13.90 -21.81
N GLN A 671 3.03 12.96 -21.41
CA GLN A 671 4.32 12.74 -22.04
C GLN A 671 4.16 12.29 -23.50
N ALA A 672 3.25 11.36 -23.78
CA ALA A 672 3.00 10.87 -25.13
C ALA A 672 2.42 11.97 -26.01
N ALA A 673 1.45 12.74 -25.50
CA ALA A 673 0.86 13.89 -26.19
C ALA A 673 1.92 14.95 -26.53
N TYR A 674 2.77 15.29 -25.55
CA TYR A 674 3.85 16.28 -25.75
C TYR A 674 4.86 15.80 -26.79
N ASN A 675 5.37 14.56 -26.70
CA ASN A 675 6.38 14.05 -27.62
C ASN A 675 5.81 13.87 -29.04
N LEU A 676 4.56 13.41 -29.17
CA LEU A 676 3.86 13.38 -30.44
C LEU A 676 3.72 14.79 -31.03
N GLY A 677 3.36 15.78 -30.20
CA GLY A 677 3.26 17.17 -30.61
C GLY A 677 4.57 17.74 -31.12
N VAL A 678 5.66 17.52 -30.41
CA VAL A 678 7.01 17.95 -30.80
C VAL A 678 7.44 17.26 -32.12
N LEU A 679 7.18 15.97 -32.25
CA LEU A 679 7.50 15.20 -33.46
C LEU A 679 6.79 15.77 -34.68
N LEU A 680 5.48 16.00 -34.58
CA LEU A 680 4.62 16.47 -35.67
C LEU A 680 4.84 17.94 -36.02
N ALA A 681 5.20 18.78 -35.06
CA ALA A 681 5.41 20.21 -35.29
C ALA A 681 6.48 20.53 -36.34
N ARG A 682 7.30 19.55 -36.71
CA ARG A 682 8.31 19.66 -37.75
C ARG A 682 7.70 19.87 -39.14
N ASP A 683 6.69 19.05 -39.47
CA ASP A 683 6.12 18.97 -40.81
C ASP A 683 4.60 19.26 -40.83
N ARG A 684 3.93 19.11 -39.67
CA ARG A 684 2.50 19.31 -39.43
C ARG A 684 2.27 20.21 -38.21
N ILE A 685 2.65 21.48 -38.34
CA ILE A 685 2.70 22.42 -37.20
C ILE A 685 1.34 22.59 -36.50
N ASP A 686 0.24 22.54 -37.23
CA ASP A 686 -1.10 22.69 -36.64
C ASP A 686 -1.46 21.51 -35.73
N GLU A 687 -1.28 20.30 -36.23
CA GLU A 687 -1.50 19.08 -35.47
C GLU A 687 -0.51 18.97 -34.29
N GLY A 688 0.76 19.30 -34.54
CA GLY A 688 1.79 19.32 -33.49
C GLY A 688 1.46 20.28 -32.35
N THR A 689 0.95 21.50 -32.69
CA THR A 689 0.54 22.49 -31.69
C THR A 689 -0.65 21.98 -30.85
N GLU A 690 -1.60 21.31 -31.49
CA GLU A 690 -2.76 20.78 -30.80
C GLU A 690 -2.37 19.66 -29.81
N TRP A 691 -1.47 18.75 -30.18
CA TRP A 691 -0.97 17.73 -29.28
C TRP A 691 -0.11 18.31 -28.15
N CYS A 692 0.72 19.32 -28.39
CA CYS A 692 1.44 20.03 -27.34
C CYS A 692 0.49 20.76 -26.38
N ARG A 693 -0.63 21.33 -26.89
CA ARG A 693 -1.68 21.93 -26.07
C ARG A 693 -2.30 20.89 -25.14
N LYS A 694 -2.68 19.72 -25.65
CA LYS A 694 -3.19 18.61 -24.85
C LYS A 694 -2.17 18.15 -23.80
N GLY A 695 -0.91 17.99 -24.18
CA GLY A 695 0.15 17.63 -23.23
C GLY A 695 0.27 18.63 -22.07
N TYR A 696 0.19 19.93 -22.37
CA TYR A 696 0.20 20.97 -21.36
C TYR A 696 -1.07 20.97 -20.50
N GLU A 697 -2.24 20.73 -21.10
CA GLU A 697 -3.50 20.61 -20.35
C GLU A 697 -3.53 19.40 -19.40
N PHE A 698 -2.98 18.28 -19.83
CA PHE A 698 -2.90 17.09 -19.01
C PHE A 698 -1.87 17.23 -17.85
N ARG A 699 -0.80 18.01 -18.05
CA ARG A 699 0.23 18.24 -17.03
C ARG A 699 0.65 19.70 -16.97
N PRO A 700 -0.23 20.60 -16.49
CA PRO A 700 0.02 22.05 -16.52
C PRO A 700 1.11 22.54 -15.55
N GLY A 701 1.56 21.68 -14.61
CA GLY A 701 2.68 21.93 -13.70
C GLY A 701 4.05 21.69 -14.36
N GLU A 702 4.14 21.12 -15.57
CA GLU A 702 5.41 20.94 -16.31
C GLU A 702 5.67 22.17 -17.21
N PRO A 703 6.53 23.09 -16.80
CA PRO A 703 6.68 24.37 -17.52
C PRO A 703 7.26 24.24 -18.92
N ARG A 704 8.01 23.15 -19.20
CA ARG A 704 8.57 22.87 -20.52
C ARG A 704 7.47 22.65 -21.55
N TYR A 705 6.36 22.02 -21.16
CA TYR A 705 5.24 21.79 -22.07
C TYR A 705 4.58 23.10 -22.47
N GLY A 706 4.37 23.99 -21.48
CA GLY A 706 3.86 25.34 -21.74
C GLY A 706 4.80 26.18 -22.58
N TYR A 707 6.11 26.14 -22.31
CA TYR A 707 7.14 26.83 -23.10
C TYR A 707 7.12 26.39 -24.57
N THR A 708 7.09 25.08 -24.83
CA THR A 708 7.01 24.54 -26.19
C THR A 708 5.73 24.98 -26.90
N LEU A 709 4.60 24.96 -26.20
CA LEU A 709 3.34 25.44 -26.75
C LEU A 709 3.40 26.94 -27.10
N VAL A 710 4.00 27.78 -26.25
CA VAL A 710 4.26 29.21 -26.54
C VAL A 710 5.11 29.37 -27.78
N PHE A 711 6.18 28.57 -27.89
CA PHE A 711 7.06 28.61 -29.06
C PHE A 711 6.32 28.29 -30.37
N LEU A 712 5.49 27.22 -30.36
CA LEU A 712 4.73 26.81 -31.53
C LEU A 712 3.65 27.80 -31.90
N LYS A 713 2.92 28.36 -30.92
CA LYS A 713 1.92 29.41 -31.14
C LYS A 713 2.54 30.66 -31.79
N ARG A 714 3.69 31.09 -31.29
CA ARG A 714 4.46 32.19 -31.90
C ARG A 714 4.87 31.86 -33.34
N GLN A 715 5.34 30.66 -33.61
CA GLN A 715 5.73 30.23 -34.97
C GLN A 715 4.55 30.24 -35.94
N LYS A 716 3.33 29.97 -35.44
CA LYS A 716 2.09 30.05 -36.21
C LYS A 716 1.52 31.46 -36.35
N GLY A 717 2.11 32.47 -35.71
CA GLY A 717 1.60 33.82 -35.69
C GLY A 717 0.49 34.07 -34.64
N ASP A 718 0.14 33.05 -33.80
CA ASP A 718 -0.81 33.23 -32.69
C ASP A 718 -0.08 33.91 -31.50
N VAL A 719 0.20 35.18 -31.70
CA VAL A 719 1.02 35.98 -30.74
C VAL A 719 0.28 36.22 -29.45
N GLU A 720 -1.01 36.55 -29.51
CA GLU A 720 -1.82 36.79 -28.29
C GLU A 720 -2.05 35.49 -27.49
N GLY A 721 -2.27 34.36 -28.17
CA GLY A 721 -2.31 33.05 -27.54
C GLY A 721 -1.00 32.66 -26.88
N ALA A 722 0.15 33.04 -27.49
CA ALA A 722 1.48 32.84 -26.90
C ALA A 722 1.67 33.66 -25.63
N VAL A 723 1.30 34.95 -25.65
CA VAL A 723 1.35 35.84 -24.47
C VAL A 723 0.47 35.29 -23.34
N LYS A 724 -0.77 34.92 -23.64
CA LYS A 724 -1.68 34.33 -22.66
C LYS A 724 -1.10 33.09 -22.01
N THR A 725 -0.64 32.13 -22.81
CA THR A 725 -0.05 30.86 -22.31
C THR A 725 1.20 31.15 -21.48
N SER A 726 2.05 32.09 -21.89
CA SER A 726 3.25 32.49 -21.12
C SER A 726 2.90 33.00 -19.72
N ARG A 727 1.88 33.86 -19.61
CA ARG A 727 1.41 34.36 -18.31
C ARG A 727 0.83 33.24 -17.43
N GLU A 728 0.14 32.27 -18.02
CA GLU A 728 -0.35 31.07 -17.29
C GLU A 728 0.81 30.24 -16.75
N VAL A 729 1.86 30.01 -17.55
CA VAL A 729 3.06 29.26 -17.11
C VAL A 729 3.78 30.02 -15.98
N ILE A 730 3.98 31.33 -16.12
CA ILE A 730 4.60 32.17 -15.07
C ILE A 730 3.82 32.06 -13.75
N LYS A 731 2.49 32.09 -13.82
CA LYS A 731 1.64 31.99 -12.63
C LYS A 731 1.81 30.64 -11.90
N ARG A 732 1.99 29.56 -12.67
CA ARG A 732 2.12 28.20 -12.13
C ARG A 732 3.55 27.84 -11.74
N SER A 733 4.53 28.30 -12.51
CA SER A 733 5.95 27.98 -12.37
C SER A 733 6.80 29.25 -12.42
N PRO A 734 6.73 30.14 -11.40
CA PRO A 734 7.38 31.43 -11.40
C PRO A 734 8.91 31.37 -11.41
N GLY A 735 9.51 30.22 -11.06
CA GLY A 735 10.97 29.98 -11.12
C GLY A 735 11.51 29.56 -12.48
N TYR A 736 10.63 29.33 -13.49
CA TYR A 736 11.09 28.87 -14.81
C TYR A 736 11.52 30.02 -15.72
N GLY A 737 12.83 30.30 -15.76
CA GLY A 737 13.45 31.48 -16.47
C GLY A 737 13.12 31.56 -17.95
N PRO A 738 13.23 30.47 -18.75
CA PRO A 738 12.99 30.51 -20.19
C PRO A 738 11.67 31.13 -20.61
N ILE A 739 10.62 31.04 -19.77
CA ILE A 739 9.30 31.59 -20.10
C ILE A 739 9.26 33.11 -20.06
N TYR A 740 10.03 33.75 -19.16
CA TYR A 740 10.15 35.20 -19.09
C TYR A 740 10.91 35.73 -20.30
N LEU A 741 11.97 35.03 -20.74
CA LEU A 741 12.75 35.42 -21.91
C LEU A 741 11.92 35.35 -23.19
N ILE A 742 11.16 34.28 -23.42
CA ILE A 742 10.32 34.15 -24.62
C ILE A 742 9.17 35.17 -24.61
N LEU A 743 8.54 35.40 -23.43
CA LEU A 743 7.47 36.39 -23.30
C LEU A 743 7.98 37.80 -23.55
N GLY A 744 9.11 38.15 -22.94
CA GLY A 744 9.74 39.45 -23.15
C GLY A 744 10.14 39.69 -24.61
N ASP A 745 10.73 38.69 -25.30
CA ASP A 745 11.07 38.76 -26.72
C ASP A 745 9.81 38.95 -27.62
N ILE A 746 8.70 38.31 -27.26
CA ILE A 746 7.43 38.49 -27.95
C ILE A 746 6.94 39.94 -27.81
N LEU A 747 6.95 40.47 -26.58
CA LEU A 747 6.50 41.86 -26.29
C LEU A 747 7.40 42.90 -26.91
N GLU A 748 8.73 42.69 -26.89
CA GLU A 748 9.70 43.58 -27.58
C GLU A 748 9.37 43.69 -29.08
N LYS A 749 9.14 42.54 -29.75
CA LYS A 749 8.83 42.52 -31.17
C LYS A 749 7.47 43.15 -31.53
N GLN A 750 6.57 43.23 -30.56
CA GLN A 750 5.29 43.97 -30.70
C GLN A 750 5.41 45.44 -30.37
N GLY A 751 6.60 45.94 -30.01
CA GLY A 751 6.81 47.31 -29.55
C GLY A 751 6.26 47.61 -28.13
N ARG A 752 5.83 46.59 -27.38
CA ARG A 752 5.28 46.69 -26.01
C ARG A 752 6.42 46.73 -24.99
N ILE A 753 7.34 47.69 -25.15
CA ILE A 753 8.63 47.73 -24.39
C ILE A 753 8.39 47.82 -22.87
N ASN A 754 7.40 48.62 -22.43
CA ASN A 754 7.11 48.78 -21.00
C ASN A 754 6.63 47.48 -20.37
N GLU A 755 5.84 46.67 -21.11
CA GLU A 755 5.39 45.36 -20.62
C GLU A 755 6.55 44.35 -20.63
N ALA A 756 7.41 44.38 -21.63
CA ALA A 756 8.60 43.52 -21.65
C ALA A 756 9.52 43.78 -20.43
N LEU A 757 9.77 45.07 -20.14
CA LEU A 757 10.53 45.48 -18.94
C LEU A 757 9.86 45.05 -17.64
N ALA A 758 8.53 45.15 -17.55
CA ALA A 758 7.79 44.68 -16.38
C ALA A 758 7.94 43.15 -16.17
N VAL A 759 7.85 42.37 -17.25
CA VAL A 759 8.04 40.88 -17.22
C VAL A 759 9.47 40.52 -16.79
N TYR A 760 10.49 41.21 -17.33
CA TYR A 760 11.89 40.97 -16.97
C TYR A 760 12.18 41.37 -15.51
N ARG A 761 11.65 42.49 -15.02
CA ARG A 761 11.75 42.88 -13.60
C ARG A 761 11.03 41.92 -12.67
N GLN A 762 9.86 41.38 -13.09
CA GLN A 762 9.15 40.35 -12.35
C GLN A 762 10.01 39.08 -12.16
N ALA A 763 10.76 38.67 -13.19
CA ALA A 763 11.69 37.54 -13.08
C ALA A 763 12.79 37.80 -12.03
N LEU A 764 13.42 38.99 -12.06
CA LEU A 764 14.50 39.32 -11.12
C LEU A 764 14.04 39.41 -9.67
N ASN A 765 12.79 39.78 -9.42
CA ASN A 765 12.18 39.83 -8.08
C ASN A 765 11.90 38.45 -7.48
N ASN A 766 12.01 37.38 -8.27
CA ASN A 766 11.85 36.02 -7.78
C ASN A 766 13.20 35.49 -7.27
N HIS A 767 13.33 35.35 -5.95
CA HIS A 767 14.55 34.84 -5.29
C HIS A 767 14.94 33.42 -5.66
N ALA A 768 13.98 32.61 -6.18
CA ALA A 768 14.26 31.26 -6.66
C ALA A 768 14.94 31.26 -8.06
N PHE A 769 15.08 32.42 -8.68
CA PHE A 769 15.58 32.55 -10.04
C PHE A 769 17.07 32.89 -10.04
N SER A 770 17.91 31.98 -10.51
CA SER A 770 19.38 32.16 -10.55
C SER A 770 19.97 31.53 -11.83
N GLY A 771 21.23 31.84 -12.12
CA GLY A 771 21.99 31.24 -13.22
C GLY A 771 21.95 32.02 -14.53
N PRO A 772 22.26 31.34 -15.68
CA PRO A 772 22.46 32.02 -16.97
C PRO A 772 21.28 32.85 -17.46
N ASP A 773 20.04 32.38 -17.22
CA ASP A 773 18.83 33.08 -17.63
C ASP A 773 18.67 34.41 -16.88
N ARG A 774 19.08 34.49 -15.62
CA ARG A 774 19.08 35.74 -14.84
C ARG A 774 19.99 36.78 -15.46
N ASN A 775 21.21 36.38 -15.81
CA ASN A 775 22.19 37.29 -16.45
C ASN A 775 21.67 37.81 -17.80
N GLN A 776 21.00 36.95 -18.57
CA GLN A 776 20.42 37.31 -19.85
C GLN A 776 19.27 38.30 -19.66
N ILE A 777 18.41 38.12 -18.66
CA ILE A 777 17.33 39.04 -18.34
C ILE A 777 17.89 40.39 -17.89
N GLU A 778 18.93 40.43 -17.05
CA GLU A 778 19.59 41.68 -16.64
C GLU A 778 20.20 42.45 -17.82
N SER A 779 20.78 41.69 -18.78
CA SER A 779 21.27 42.27 -20.03
C SER A 779 20.16 42.90 -20.86
N LYS A 780 19.02 42.21 -20.98
CA LYS A 780 17.84 42.73 -21.70
C LYS A 780 17.26 44.01 -21.06
N ILE A 781 17.19 44.06 -19.73
CA ILE A 781 16.71 45.25 -19.04
C ILE A 781 17.65 46.45 -19.32
N ARG A 782 18.96 46.24 -19.23
CA ARG A 782 19.96 47.31 -19.53
C ARG A 782 19.82 47.83 -20.96
N ALA A 783 19.74 46.95 -21.92
CA ALA A 783 19.58 47.31 -23.33
C ALA A 783 18.30 48.11 -23.59
N LEU A 784 17.18 47.72 -23.02
CA LEU A 784 15.89 48.38 -23.21
C LEU A 784 15.75 49.70 -22.37
N SER A 785 16.50 49.84 -21.29
CA SER A 785 16.47 51.04 -20.43
C SER A 785 17.47 52.11 -20.86
N GLY A 786 18.23 51.92 -21.93
CA GLY A 786 19.25 52.87 -22.43
C GLY A 786 20.48 53.04 -21.49
N GLN A 787 20.74 52.10 -20.59
CA GLN A 787 21.89 52.13 -19.69
C GLN A 787 23.08 51.47 -20.34
N GLU A 788 24.22 52.21 -20.51
CA GLU A 788 25.48 51.66 -20.99
C GLU A 788 26.02 50.53 -20.08
N PRO A 789 26.68 49.49 -20.63
CA PRO A 789 27.32 48.48 -19.82
C PRO A 789 28.39 49.09 -18.92
N PRO A 790 28.54 48.65 -17.65
CA PRO A 790 29.62 49.11 -16.81
C PRO A 790 30.95 48.81 -17.49
N LYS A 791 31.78 49.88 -17.70
CA LYS A 791 33.14 49.73 -18.20
C LYS A 791 33.88 48.75 -17.31
N THR A 792 34.25 47.60 -17.88
CA THR A 792 35.14 46.63 -17.22
C THR A 792 36.42 47.36 -16.87
N ARG A 793 36.70 47.56 -15.58
CA ARG A 793 38.06 47.92 -15.13
C ARG A 793 38.91 46.69 -15.46
N GLN A 794 39.80 46.85 -16.44
CA GLN A 794 40.91 45.93 -16.64
C GLN A 794 41.85 46.02 -15.41
N PRO A 795 42.44 44.86 -14.99
CA PRO A 795 43.23 44.77 -13.78
C PRO A 795 44.49 45.63 -13.79
#